data_79fe006fa03bdfc4a679d498d085e0f0
#
_entry.id   79fe006fa03bdfc4a679d498d085e0f0
#
_cell.length_a   1.000
_cell.length_b   1.000
_cell.length_c   1.000
_cell.angle_alpha   90.00
_cell.angle_beta   90.00
_cell.angle_gamma   90.00
#
_symmetry.space_group_name_H-M   'P 1'
#
loop_
_entity.id
_entity.type
_entity.pdbx_description
1 polymer ?
#
loop_
_entity_poly.entity_id
_entity_poly.type
_entity_poly.pdbx_seq_one_letter_code
_entity_poly.pdbx_strand_id
1 'polypeptide(L)'
;QRPRLFCTTEDMFTQSFILPYVIPMLENAGAIVYTPRERDTQKNEIIVDNDTPNASLYLEAGSKKARWTTTSVKGFAQKKAIYKDGENPFTDGTSRYIQTEKKKKKNKDQAFAEWVPTLPATGKYAVYVSYQTLPNSVSDAKYLVFHNGGVTEFKVNQKIGGGTWVYLGTFEFDKGNNDYGMVVLSNESSEHGVVCADAVRFGGGMGNISRGGKISGLPRYLEGARYSSQWAGMPYDVYAGRKGENDYTDDINTRSNTINYLSGGSVYNPGQAGLGVPLEMTMALHSDAGCSKDDEIIGSLGIYTTDFNNGKLNSGMDRYASRDLADILLTQIQKDIRTNYNLPWTRRSMWNRNYSETRLPATPSTIIELLSHQNFADMQLGHNPNFKFTVGRAIYKGILQFINSQHGKDYVVQPLPVSNFAIHFGKKKNTLELTWKGEDDPLEPTARPREYMVYTRIGYGGFDNGTLVSKPYYSVKVEPGLVYSFKVTAVNRGGESFPSEILSAYKAKRERERILIINGFDRISGPAVINTPDKAGFDLEQDPGVPYLSNISFCGAQSGFNRSQAGKEGEGSLGHSGRELEGMEIAGNTFDYPFIHGKAIQAAGKYSFVSCSDEAVENGIVTLEDYPIVDYILGLEKEDPIAKAYYKTFSSPMQRLITSYCQSG
;
A
#
# COMPACT_ATOMS: atom_id res chain seq x y z
N GLN A 1 -6.59 8.30 -19.79
CA GLN A 1 -5.45 9.05 -19.24
C GLN A 1 -5.28 10.41 -19.95
N ARG A 2 -6.21 11.30 -19.87
CA ARG A 2 -6.09 12.65 -20.48
C ARG A 2 -6.83 13.67 -19.63
N PRO A 3 -6.31 14.90 -19.56
CA PRO A 3 -5.05 15.41 -20.11
C PRO A 3 -3.81 14.96 -19.32
N ARG A 4 -2.61 15.04 -19.92
CA ARG A 4 -1.30 14.92 -19.27
C ARG A 4 -0.82 16.33 -18.94
N LEU A 5 -1.00 16.73 -17.70
CA LEU A 5 -0.61 18.07 -17.23
C LEU A 5 0.18 17.94 -15.93
N PHE A 6 1.12 18.86 -15.73
CA PHE A 6 1.96 18.89 -14.54
C PHE A 6 2.57 17.51 -14.21
N CYS A 7 3.17 16.87 -15.23
CA CYS A 7 3.87 15.58 -15.15
C CYS A 7 3.00 14.36 -14.83
N THR A 8 1.66 14.45 -14.80
CA THR A 8 0.78 13.34 -14.39
C THR A 8 -0.48 13.21 -15.25
N THR A 9 -1.25 12.17 -14.97
CA THR A 9 -2.64 11.97 -15.41
C THR A 9 -3.52 11.73 -14.20
N GLU A 10 -4.81 11.94 -14.31
CA GLU A 10 -5.75 11.77 -13.19
C GLU A 10 -5.60 10.43 -12.47
N ASP A 11 -5.59 9.34 -13.21
CA ASP A 11 -5.53 7.99 -12.66
C ASP A 11 -4.17 7.62 -12.05
N MET A 12 -3.05 8.06 -12.63
CA MET A 12 -1.73 7.89 -12.02
C MET A 12 -1.58 8.76 -10.77
N PHE A 13 -2.10 9.98 -10.83
CA PHE A 13 -2.07 10.90 -9.71
C PHE A 13 -2.85 10.37 -8.51
N THR A 14 -4.09 9.93 -8.70
CA THR A 14 -4.94 9.42 -7.59
C THR A 14 -4.41 8.11 -7.01
N GLN A 15 -3.83 7.22 -7.83
CA GLN A 15 -3.14 6.03 -7.33
C GLN A 15 -2.02 6.35 -6.33
N SER A 16 -1.31 7.48 -6.51
CA SER A 16 -0.22 7.87 -5.60
C SER A 16 -0.66 8.34 -4.21
N PHE A 17 -1.97 8.51 -3.98
CA PHE A 17 -2.56 8.66 -2.65
C PHE A 17 -3.08 7.33 -2.10
N ILE A 18 -3.75 6.56 -2.96
CA ILE A 18 -4.46 5.34 -2.55
C ILE A 18 -3.48 4.22 -2.21
N LEU A 19 -2.54 3.88 -3.11
CA LEU A 19 -1.67 2.71 -2.95
C LEU A 19 -0.67 2.86 -1.79
N PRO A 20 0.09 3.99 -1.67
CA PRO A 20 1.11 4.10 -0.62
C PRO A 20 0.58 4.60 0.73
N TYR A 21 -0.62 5.19 0.79
CA TYR A 21 -1.09 5.83 2.02
C TYR A 21 -2.46 5.32 2.50
N VAL A 22 -3.53 5.45 1.69
CA VAL A 22 -4.90 5.15 2.14
C VAL A 22 -5.07 3.67 2.44
N ILE A 23 -4.70 2.79 1.50
CA ILE A 23 -4.84 1.34 1.67
C ILE A 23 -4.03 0.83 2.87
N PRO A 24 -2.71 1.14 3.02
CA PRO A 24 -1.95 0.70 4.18
C PRO A 24 -2.54 1.18 5.52
N MET A 25 -3.04 2.42 5.59
CA MET A 25 -3.68 2.93 6.82
C MET A 25 -4.96 2.17 7.16
N LEU A 26 -5.79 1.85 6.16
CA LEU A 26 -7.01 1.06 6.35
C LEU A 26 -6.68 -0.38 6.78
N GLU A 27 -5.73 -1.03 6.13
CA GLU A 27 -5.31 -2.39 6.43
C GLU A 27 -4.65 -2.48 7.82
N ASN A 28 -3.83 -1.50 8.19
CA ASN A 28 -3.26 -1.39 9.54
C ASN A 28 -4.33 -1.21 10.63
N ALA A 29 -5.49 -0.68 10.28
CA ALA A 29 -6.65 -0.60 11.17
C ALA A 29 -7.55 -1.86 11.14
N GLY A 30 -7.16 -2.90 10.39
CA GLY A 30 -7.88 -4.16 10.29
C GLY A 30 -8.94 -4.23 9.18
N ALA A 31 -9.01 -3.24 8.28
CA ALA A 31 -9.91 -3.29 7.14
C ALA A 31 -9.41 -4.28 6.08
N ILE A 32 -10.34 -4.92 5.37
CA ILE A 32 -10.08 -5.67 4.15
C ILE A 32 -10.45 -4.78 2.98
N VAL A 33 -9.46 -4.43 2.15
CA VAL A 33 -9.62 -3.47 1.06
C VAL A 33 -9.63 -4.20 -0.28
N TYR A 34 -10.67 -3.97 -1.07
CA TYR A 34 -10.78 -4.45 -2.45
C TYR A 34 -10.63 -3.29 -3.42
N THR A 35 -9.90 -3.52 -4.50
CA THR A 35 -9.73 -2.55 -5.59
C THR A 35 -10.20 -3.19 -6.91
N PRO A 36 -10.92 -2.48 -7.78
CA PRO A 36 -11.29 -2.99 -9.10
C PRO A 36 -10.12 -2.94 -10.10
N ARG A 37 -8.94 -2.53 -9.65
CA ARG A 37 -7.69 -2.48 -10.42
C ARG A 37 -6.59 -3.21 -9.67
N GLU A 38 -5.52 -3.62 -10.38
CA GLU A 38 -4.34 -4.19 -9.73
C GLU A 38 -3.68 -3.17 -8.79
N ARG A 39 -3.33 -3.61 -7.59
CA ARG A 39 -2.70 -2.78 -6.56
C ARG A 39 -1.19 -2.97 -6.46
N ASP A 40 -0.66 -4.08 -6.98
CA ASP A 40 0.78 -4.38 -6.94
C ASP A 40 1.48 -3.74 -8.14
N THR A 41 2.53 -2.96 -7.87
CA THR A 41 3.36 -2.32 -8.89
C THR A 41 4.43 -3.25 -9.47
N GLN A 42 4.61 -4.45 -8.90
CA GLN A 42 5.55 -5.46 -9.38
C GLN A 42 5.21 -5.89 -10.82
N LYS A 43 6.16 -5.71 -11.73
CA LYS A 43 6.01 -6.05 -13.16
C LYS A 43 6.10 -7.55 -13.44
N ASN A 44 6.76 -8.30 -12.55
CA ASN A 44 6.81 -9.75 -12.65
C ASN A 44 5.53 -10.35 -12.05
N GLU A 45 5.07 -11.45 -12.66
CA GLU A 45 3.95 -12.24 -12.17
C GLU A 45 4.30 -13.71 -12.35
N ILE A 46 4.17 -14.50 -11.30
CA ILE A 46 4.29 -15.96 -11.35
C ILE A 46 3.04 -16.55 -10.73
N ILE A 47 2.40 -17.44 -11.46
CA ILE A 47 1.21 -18.16 -10.98
C ILE A 47 1.56 -19.65 -10.93
N VAL A 48 1.26 -20.25 -9.80
CA VAL A 48 1.32 -21.70 -9.59
C VAL A 48 -0.09 -22.17 -9.22
N ASP A 49 -0.59 -23.18 -9.91
CA ASP A 49 -1.91 -23.74 -9.63
C ASP A 49 -1.87 -25.29 -9.66
N ASN A 50 -2.98 -25.91 -9.26
CA ASN A 50 -3.06 -27.38 -9.22
C ASN A 50 -3.04 -28.04 -10.60
N ASP A 51 -3.27 -27.30 -11.68
CA ASP A 51 -3.16 -27.74 -13.07
C ASP A 51 -1.80 -27.38 -13.70
N THR A 52 -0.85 -26.81 -12.93
CA THR A 52 0.49 -26.46 -13.40
C THR A 52 1.21 -27.73 -13.88
N PRO A 53 1.76 -27.76 -15.12
CA PRO A 53 2.38 -28.96 -15.69
C PRO A 53 3.59 -29.50 -14.92
N ASN A 54 4.29 -28.64 -14.20
CA ASN A 54 5.44 -29.00 -13.39
C ASN A 54 5.02 -29.37 -11.97
N ALA A 55 4.94 -30.67 -11.68
CA ALA A 55 4.55 -31.20 -10.38
C ALA A 55 5.46 -30.82 -9.21
N SER A 56 6.66 -30.25 -9.46
CA SER A 56 7.53 -29.74 -8.39
C SER A 56 7.14 -28.33 -7.89
N LEU A 57 6.22 -27.66 -8.59
CA LEU A 57 5.76 -26.32 -8.21
C LEU A 57 4.47 -26.37 -7.39
N TYR A 58 3.58 -27.34 -7.65
CA TYR A 58 2.40 -27.61 -6.86
C TYR A 58 2.47 -29.01 -6.27
N LEU A 59 2.31 -29.11 -4.97
CA LEU A 59 2.44 -30.37 -4.21
C LEU A 59 1.24 -30.55 -3.29
N GLU A 60 0.77 -31.81 -3.18
CA GLU A 60 -0.24 -32.21 -2.21
C GLU A 60 0.34 -33.25 -1.25
N ALA A 61 0.27 -32.98 0.04
CA ALA A 61 0.56 -33.94 1.10
C ALA A 61 -0.71 -34.30 1.86
N GLY A 62 -0.78 -35.52 2.32
CA GLY A 62 -1.92 -36.01 3.10
C GLY A 62 -1.69 -37.40 3.64
N SER A 63 -2.70 -37.95 4.33
CA SER A 63 -2.69 -39.30 4.87
C SER A 63 -3.59 -40.25 4.06
N LYS A 64 -3.61 -41.53 4.42
CA LYS A 64 -4.56 -42.49 3.81
C LYS A 64 -6.03 -42.06 4.01
N LYS A 65 -6.33 -41.29 5.06
CA LYS A 65 -7.69 -40.83 5.42
C LYS A 65 -7.98 -39.41 4.97
N ALA A 66 -6.94 -38.57 4.81
CA ALA A 66 -7.08 -37.19 4.37
C ALA A 66 -6.43 -37.04 2.97
N ARG A 67 -7.24 -37.09 1.93
CA ARG A 67 -6.81 -37.00 0.51
C ARG A 67 -7.47 -35.82 -0.18
N TRP A 68 -6.67 -35.10 -0.91
CA TRP A 68 -7.15 -34.06 -1.82
C TRP A 68 -8.00 -34.68 -2.94
N THR A 69 -9.09 -34.04 -3.27
CA THR A 69 -10.07 -34.49 -4.27
C THR A 69 -10.39 -33.33 -5.20
N THR A 70 -10.53 -33.60 -6.48
CA THR A 70 -10.97 -32.58 -7.46
C THR A 70 -12.43 -32.22 -7.20
N THR A 71 -12.73 -30.90 -7.22
CA THR A 71 -14.10 -30.41 -7.10
C THR A 71 -14.88 -30.61 -8.40
N SER A 72 -16.20 -30.47 -8.34
CA SER A 72 -17.05 -30.38 -9.55
C SER A 72 -17.07 -28.96 -10.16
N VAL A 73 -16.49 -27.98 -9.47
CA VAL A 73 -16.45 -26.57 -9.90
C VAL A 73 -15.14 -26.32 -10.64
N LYS A 74 -15.22 -25.55 -11.74
CA LYS A 74 -14.04 -25.12 -12.48
C LYS A 74 -13.17 -24.21 -11.62
N GLY A 75 -11.86 -24.24 -11.88
CA GLY A 75 -10.85 -23.42 -11.23
C GLY A 75 -10.02 -22.62 -12.25
N PHE A 76 -8.99 -22.00 -11.75
CA PHE A 76 -8.02 -21.26 -12.55
C PHE A 76 -7.09 -22.24 -13.31
N ALA A 77 -6.73 -21.88 -14.53
CA ALA A 77 -5.54 -22.41 -15.21
C ALA A 77 -5.03 -21.40 -16.25
N GLN A 78 -3.74 -21.13 -16.22
CA GLN A 78 -3.12 -20.25 -17.22
C GLN A 78 -2.73 -21.07 -18.47
N LYS A 79 -3.69 -21.25 -19.38
CA LYS A 79 -3.48 -22.00 -20.64
C LYS A 79 -2.89 -21.15 -21.76
N LYS A 80 -2.85 -19.84 -21.62
CA LYS A 80 -2.44 -18.88 -22.65
C LYS A 80 -1.52 -17.81 -22.06
N ALA A 81 -0.59 -17.33 -22.86
CA ALA A 81 0.19 -16.14 -22.51
C ALA A 81 -0.64 -14.86 -22.66
N ILE A 82 -1.50 -14.79 -23.69
CA ILE A 82 -2.37 -13.66 -23.99
C ILE A 82 -3.81 -14.14 -24.13
N TYR A 83 -4.72 -13.48 -23.42
CA TYR A 83 -6.15 -13.74 -23.45
C TYR A 83 -6.86 -12.69 -24.32
N LYS A 84 -7.90 -13.14 -25.05
CA LYS A 84 -8.79 -12.24 -25.78
C LYS A 84 -9.88 -11.69 -24.87
N ASP A 85 -10.52 -10.62 -25.30
CA ASP A 85 -11.70 -10.10 -24.63
C ASP A 85 -12.77 -11.20 -24.46
N GLY A 86 -13.30 -11.35 -23.25
CA GLY A 86 -14.29 -12.38 -22.90
C GLY A 86 -13.73 -13.74 -22.48
N GLU A 87 -12.43 -14.02 -22.63
CA GLU A 87 -11.83 -15.25 -22.14
C GLU A 87 -11.56 -15.17 -20.64
N ASN A 88 -11.87 -16.24 -19.90
CA ASN A 88 -11.77 -16.27 -18.44
C ASN A 88 -10.87 -17.43 -17.97
N PRO A 89 -9.67 -17.18 -17.43
CA PRO A 89 -8.77 -18.23 -16.96
C PRO A 89 -9.33 -19.04 -15.78
N PHE A 90 -10.32 -18.51 -15.03
CA PHE A 90 -10.95 -19.20 -13.90
C PHE A 90 -11.96 -20.28 -14.31
N THR A 91 -12.20 -20.43 -15.60
CA THR A 91 -13.04 -21.49 -16.16
C THR A 91 -12.24 -22.56 -16.92
N ASP A 92 -10.92 -22.41 -17.00
CA ASP A 92 -10.05 -23.24 -17.81
C ASP A 92 -9.45 -24.44 -17.04
N GLY A 93 -9.41 -24.36 -15.71
CA GLY A 93 -8.78 -25.32 -14.82
C GLY A 93 -9.75 -26.11 -13.95
N THR A 94 -9.16 -26.79 -12.97
CA THR A 94 -9.82 -27.53 -11.90
C THR A 94 -9.51 -26.88 -10.56
N SER A 95 -10.20 -27.30 -9.50
CA SER A 95 -9.85 -26.95 -8.13
C SER A 95 -9.89 -28.18 -7.24
N ARG A 96 -9.20 -28.12 -6.10
CA ARG A 96 -9.00 -29.23 -5.19
C ARG A 96 -9.63 -28.93 -3.84
N TYR A 97 -10.13 -29.94 -3.13
CA TYR A 97 -10.63 -29.77 -1.76
C TYR A 97 -10.25 -30.94 -0.86
N ILE A 98 -10.26 -30.69 0.43
CA ILE A 98 -10.04 -31.68 1.47
C ILE A 98 -10.88 -31.36 2.70
N GLN A 99 -11.24 -32.41 3.46
CA GLN A 99 -11.92 -32.27 4.74
C GLN A 99 -11.00 -31.62 5.78
N THR A 100 -11.58 -30.76 6.61
CA THR A 100 -10.84 -30.11 7.68
C THR A 100 -10.59 -31.04 8.87
N GLU A 101 -9.49 -30.79 9.56
CA GLU A 101 -9.09 -31.44 10.80
C GLU A 101 -8.89 -30.40 11.91
N LYS A 102 -9.40 -30.70 13.11
CA LYS A 102 -9.14 -29.85 14.28
C LYS A 102 -7.71 -30.01 14.76
N LYS A 103 -7.07 -28.94 15.18
CA LYS A 103 -5.74 -28.96 15.78
C LYS A 103 -5.69 -29.90 16.99
N LYS A 104 -4.88 -30.97 16.90
CA LYS A 104 -4.63 -31.93 17.99
C LYS A 104 -3.13 -32.06 18.20
N LYS A 105 -2.70 -32.42 19.45
CA LYS A 105 -1.28 -32.66 19.78
C LYS A 105 -0.59 -33.74 18.91
N LYS A 106 -1.36 -34.65 18.31
CA LYS A 106 -0.89 -35.66 17.33
C LYS A 106 -1.88 -35.66 16.15
N ASN A 107 -1.64 -34.81 15.17
CA ASN A 107 -2.45 -34.78 13.94
C ASN A 107 -2.01 -35.91 13.00
N LYS A 108 -2.74 -37.02 13.01
CA LYS A 108 -2.49 -38.14 12.10
C LYS A 108 -3.01 -37.92 10.68
N ASP A 109 -3.97 -37.01 10.51
CA ASP A 109 -4.67 -36.74 9.26
C ASP A 109 -4.46 -35.29 8.78
N GLN A 110 -3.32 -34.69 9.16
CA GLN A 110 -2.90 -33.37 8.65
C GLN A 110 -2.53 -33.48 7.16
N ALA A 111 -2.98 -32.52 6.40
CA ALA A 111 -2.74 -32.44 4.96
C ALA A 111 -2.44 -31.01 4.54
N PHE A 112 -1.68 -30.87 3.46
CA PHE A 112 -1.25 -29.58 2.93
C PHE A 112 -1.34 -29.55 1.41
N ALA A 113 -1.61 -28.36 0.86
CA ALA A 113 -1.31 -28.01 -0.52
C ALA A 113 -0.24 -26.93 -0.50
N GLU A 114 0.76 -27.03 -1.37
CA GLU A 114 1.93 -26.15 -1.40
C GLU A 114 2.11 -25.58 -2.81
N TRP A 115 2.37 -24.27 -2.90
CA TRP A 115 2.69 -23.56 -4.15
C TRP A 115 4.07 -22.93 -4.02
N VAL A 116 5.01 -23.42 -4.81
CA VAL A 116 6.43 -23.02 -4.78
C VAL A 116 6.76 -22.29 -6.09
N PRO A 117 6.84 -20.95 -6.09
CA PRO A 117 7.11 -20.20 -7.32
C PRO A 117 8.58 -20.32 -7.74
N THR A 118 8.84 -20.13 -9.03
CA THR A 118 10.19 -19.83 -9.53
C THR A 118 10.26 -18.37 -9.91
N LEU A 119 10.70 -17.52 -8.98
CA LEU A 119 10.70 -16.08 -9.16
C LEU A 119 11.87 -15.60 -10.04
N PRO A 120 11.65 -14.68 -11.00
CA PRO A 120 12.68 -14.19 -11.92
C PRO A 120 13.69 -13.24 -11.25
N ALA A 121 13.30 -12.58 -10.17
CA ALA A 121 14.12 -11.61 -9.45
C ALA A 121 13.78 -11.60 -7.95
N THR A 122 14.76 -11.27 -7.13
CA THR A 122 14.55 -10.92 -5.70
C THR A 122 13.78 -9.60 -5.61
N GLY A 123 12.81 -9.51 -4.70
CA GLY A 123 12.03 -8.29 -4.48
C GLY A 123 10.72 -8.52 -3.76
N LYS A 124 9.91 -7.46 -3.72
CA LYS A 124 8.56 -7.49 -3.13
C LYS A 124 7.54 -7.99 -4.14
N TYR A 125 6.73 -8.93 -3.71
CA TYR A 125 5.63 -9.49 -4.48
C TYR A 125 4.37 -9.53 -3.62
N ALA A 126 3.27 -9.01 -4.14
CA ALA A 126 1.96 -9.27 -3.55
C ALA A 126 1.61 -10.74 -3.75
N VAL A 127 1.02 -11.35 -2.73
CA VAL A 127 0.55 -12.74 -2.76
C VAL A 127 -0.97 -12.73 -2.80
N TYR A 128 -1.52 -13.39 -3.81
CA TYR A 128 -2.95 -13.60 -3.99
C TYR A 128 -3.23 -15.10 -4.03
N VAL A 129 -4.32 -15.52 -3.40
CA VAL A 129 -4.80 -16.89 -3.46
C VAL A 129 -6.13 -16.96 -4.19
N SER A 130 -6.38 -18.10 -4.83
CA SER A 130 -7.65 -18.45 -5.44
C SER A 130 -8.17 -19.77 -4.84
N TYR A 131 -9.46 -19.87 -4.74
CA TYR A 131 -10.20 -21.06 -4.30
C TYR A 131 -11.63 -21.01 -4.84
N GLN A 132 -12.37 -22.10 -4.70
CA GLN A 132 -13.81 -22.11 -4.97
C GLN A 132 -14.59 -22.12 -3.64
N THR A 133 -15.64 -21.33 -3.57
CA THR A 133 -16.59 -21.40 -2.46
C THR A 133 -17.47 -22.62 -2.64
N LEU A 134 -17.35 -23.57 -1.73
CA LEU A 134 -18.11 -24.82 -1.70
C LEU A 134 -19.17 -24.77 -0.59
N PRO A 135 -20.26 -25.57 -0.66
CA PRO A 135 -21.33 -25.54 0.34
C PRO A 135 -20.85 -25.71 1.80
N ASN A 136 -19.77 -26.45 2.00
CA ASN A 136 -19.19 -26.74 3.32
C ASN A 136 -17.84 -26.05 3.55
N SER A 137 -17.52 -24.98 2.81
CA SER A 137 -16.31 -24.20 3.04
C SER A 137 -16.25 -23.64 4.44
N VAL A 138 -15.04 -23.52 5.00
CA VAL A 138 -14.80 -22.95 6.34
C VAL A 138 -14.47 -21.47 6.26
N SER A 139 -14.65 -20.74 7.36
CA SER A 139 -14.34 -19.31 7.44
C SER A 139 -12.92 -19.01 7.92
N ASP A 140 -12.13 -20.01 8.26
CA ASP A 140 -10.80 -19.88 8.85
C ASP A 140 -9.75 -20.76 8.13
N ALA A 141 -9.85 -20.91 6.81
CA ALA A 141 -8.87 -21.66 6.01
C ALA A 141 -7.46 -21.08 6.25
N LYS A 142 -6.55 -21.95 6.71
CA LYS A 142 -5.24 -21.54 7.21
C LYS A 142 -4.20 -21.55 6.10
N TYR A 143 -3.81 -20.36 5.65
CA TYR A 143 -2.69 -20.15 4.73
C TYR A 143 -1.44 -19.71 5.49
N LEU A 144 -0.29 -20.24 5.09
CA LEU A 144 1.04 -19.86 5.57
C LEU A 144 1.84 -19.32 4.39
N VAL A 145 2.29 -18.09 4.48
CA VAL A 145 3.19 -17.49 3.49
C VAL A 145 4.60 -17.53 4.04
N PHE A 146 5.46 -18.35 3.43
CA PHE A 146 6.89 -18.40 3.71
C PHE A 146 7.60 -17.36 2.85
N HIS A 147 8.37 -16.48 3.47
CA HIS A 147 9.06 -15.37 2.82
C HIS A 147 10.40 -15.06 3.52
N ASN A 148 11.20 -14.15 2.98
CA ASN A 148 12.54 -13.88 3.49
C ASN A 148 12.59 -13.40 4.96
N GLY A 149 11.49 -12.91 5.52
CA GLY A 149 11.39 -12.48 6.92
C GLY A 149 10.87 -13.57 7.87
N GLY A 150 10.39 -14.69 7.34
CA GLY A 150 9.82 -15.78 8.14
C GLY A 150 8.54 -16.36 7.57
N VAL A 151 7.57 -16.67 8.44
CA VAL A 151 6.30 -17.27 8.05
C VAL A 151 5.15 -16.42 8.60
N THR A 152 4.26 -15.96 7.72
CA THR A 152 3.06 -15.22 8.12
C THR A 152 1.82 -16.08 7.92
N GLU A 153 1.00 -16.20 8.96
CA GLU A 153 -0.25 -16.96 8.95
C GLU A 153 -1.44 -16.07 8.61
N PHE A 154 -2.31 -16.57 7.72
CA PHE A 154 -3.59 -15.96 7.38
C PHE A 154 -4.74 -16.93 7.59
N LYS A 155 -5.87 -16.40 8.02
CA LYS A 155 -7.15 -17.11 8.05
C LYS A 155 -8.07 -16.52 7.01
N VAL A 156 -8.36 -17.30 5.98
CA VAL A 156 -9.16 -16.86 4.83
C VAL A 156 -10.56 -17.46 4.93
N ASN A 157 -11.56 -16.60 4.83
CA ASN A 157 -12.96 -17.03 4.79
C ASN A 157 -13.32 -17.55 3.39
N GLN A 158 -13.25 -18.86 3.19
CA GLN A 158 -13.58 -19.49 1.91
C GLN A 158 -15.09 -19.65 1.66
N LYS A 159 -15.96 -19.24 2.61
CA LYS A 159 -17.42 -19.17 2.38
C LYS A 159 -17.82 -18.05 1.42
N ILE A 160 -16.90 -17.12 1.15
CA ILE A 160 -17.08 -15.95 0.27
C ILE A 160 -15.85 -15.76 -0.62
N GLY A 161 -15.98 -15.00 -1.69
CA GLY A 161 -14.84 -14.59 -2.53
C GLY A 161 -14.21 -15.69 -3.38
N GLY A 162 -14.88 -16.83 -3.56
CA GLY A 162 -14.38 -17.91 -4.43
C GLY A 162 -14.42 -17.54 -5.91
N GLY A 163 -13.45 -18.05 -6.70
CA GLY A 163 -13.37 -17.82 -8.14
C GLY A 163 -12.77 -16.47 -8.54
N THR A 164 -12.00 -15.85 -7.64
CA THR A 164 -11.25 -14.62 -7.92
C THR A 164 -9.94 -14.58 -7.14
N TRP A 165 -9.12 -13.54 -7.36
CA TRP A 165 -7.91 -13.29 -6.59
C TRP A 165 -8.21 -12.65 -5.25
N VAL A 166 -7.78 -13.27 -4.16
CA VAL A 166 -7.88 -12.76 -2.79
C VAL A 166 -6.48 -12.41 -2.30
N TYR A 167 -6.26 -11.12 -2.04
CA TYR A 167 -4.98 -10.60 -1.56
C TYR A 167 -4.70 -11.01 -0.12
N LEU A 168 -3.50 -11.50 0.16
CA LEU A 168 -3.03 -11.83 1.51
C LEU A 168 -2.10 -10.77 2.08
N GLY A 169 -1.10 -10.35 1.31
CA GLY A 169 -0.06 -9.41 1.74
C GLY A 169 1.03 -9.26 0.68
N THR A 170 1.95 -8.33 0.90
CA THR A 170 3.13 -8.13 0.06
C THR A 170 4.39 -8.46 0.86
N PHE A 171 5.24 -9.34 0.35
CA PHE A 171 6.39 -9.89 1.06
C PHE A 171 7.65 -9.87 0.20
N GLU A 172 8.81 -9.88 0.87
CA GLU A 172 10.11 -10.06 0.22
C GLU A 172 10.36 -11.53 -0.11
N PHE A 173 10.73 -11.81 -1.35
CA PHE A 173 11.13 -13.14 -1.80
C PHE A 173 12.46 -13.08 -2.53
N ASP A 174 13.21 -14.17 -2.48
CA ASP A 174 14.43 -14.35 -3.26
C ASP A 174 14.13 -14.88 -4.65
N LYS A 175 15.00 -14.53 -5.60
CA LYS A 175 15.01 -15.09 -6.94
C LYS A 175 15.14 -16.61 -6.90
N GLY A 176 14.44 -17.29 -7.79
CA GLY A 176 14.51 -18.74 -7.99
C GLY A 176 13.38 -19.48 -7.30
N ASN A 177 13.58 -20.78 -7.12
CA ASN A 177 12.68 -21.70 -6.44
C ASN A 177 13.33 -22.04 -5.08
N ASN A 178 12.68 -21.69 -3.99
CA ASN A 178 13.23 -21.79 -2.64
C ASN A 178 12.22 -22.42 -1.68
N ASP A 179 12.67 -23.32 -0.82
CA ASP A 179 11.85 -23.95 0.23
C ASP A 179 11.31 -22.97 1.28
N TYR A 180 11.88 -21.78 1.35
CA TYR A 180 11.47 -20.68 2.24
C TYR A 180 10.72 -19.56 1.50
N GLY A 181 10.34 -19.76 0.25
CA GLY A 181 9.58 -18.80 -0.58
C GLY A 181 8.37 -19.50 -1.21
N MET A 182 7.32 -19.78 -0.42
CA MET A 182 6.15 -20.54 -0.88
C MET A 182 4.89 -20.16 -0.11
N VAL A 183 3.76 -20.65 -0.61
CA VAL A 183 2.48 -20.59 0.12
C VAL A 183 2.01 -22.00 0.42
N VAL A 184 1.49 -22.20 1.63
CA VAL A 184 0.96 -23.49 2.08
C VAL A 184 -0.47 -23.29 2.59
N LEU A 185 -1.40 -24.12 2.14
CA LEU A 185 -2.74 -24.25 2.70
C LEU A 185 -2.81 -25.52 3.54
N SER A 186 -3.16 -25.37 4.83
CA SER A 186 -3.38 -26.49 5.73
C SER A 186 -4.87 -26.87 5.79
N ASN A 187 -5.18 -28.15 6.00
CA ASN A 187 -6.54 -28.59 6.31
C ASN A 187 -6.93 -28.36 7.79
N GLU A 188 -6.07 -27.71 8.58
CA GLU A 188 -6.39 -27.32 9.97
C GLU A 188 -7.43 -26.20 10.00
N SER A 189 -8.53 -26.42 10.73
CA SER A 189 -9.60 -25.42 10.94
C SER A 189 -10.24 -25.61 12.30
N SER A 190 -10.82 -24.55 12.84
CA SER A 190 -11.69 -24.63 14.03
C SER A 190 -13.08 -25.15 13.67
N GLU A 191 -13.47 -25.07 12.40
CA GLU A 191 -14.75 -25.52 11.86
C GLU A 191 -14.63 -26.92 11.25
N HIS A 192 -15.76 -27.62 11.20
CA HIS A 192 -15.88 -28.87 10.44
C HIS A 192 -16.44 -28.56 9.05
N GLY A 193 -15.67 -28.86 8.03
CA GLY A 193 -16.03 -28.55 6.66
C GLY A 193 -14.91 -28.90 5.67
N VAL A 194 -14.72 -28.09 4.66
CA VAL A 194 -13.68 -28.29 3.66
C VAL A 194 -12.85 -27.01 3.45
N VAL A 195 -11.57 -27.18 3.12
CA VAL A 195 -10.74 -26.15 2.49
C VAL A 195 -10.56 -26.46 1.02
N CYS A 196 -10.55 -25.43 0.20
CA CYS A 196 -10.36 -25.52 -1.25
C CYS A 196 -9.03 -24.89 -1.66
N ALA A 197 -8.28 -25.57 -2.50
CA ALA A 197 -7.03 -25.14 -3.11
C ALA A 197 -7.24 -24.96 -4.62
N ASP A 198 -6.69 -23.90 -5.19
CA ASP A 198 -6.70 -23.63 -6.63
C ASP A 198 -5.36 -23.01 -7.02
N ALA A 199 -5.25 -21.72 -7.20
CA ALA A 199 -4.04 -21.04 -7.64
C ALA A 199 -3.48 -20.08 -6.60
N VAL A 200 -2.17 -19.83 -6.68
CA VAL A 200 -1.48 -18.73 -5.97
C VAL A 200 -0.72 -17.89 -6.98
N ARG A 201 -0.92 -16.58 -6.92
CA ARG A 201 -0.29 -15.59 -7.76
C ARG A 201 0.67 -14.74 -6.94
N PHE A 202 1.88 -14.57 -7.44
CA PHE A 202 2.94 -13.74 -6.88
C PHE A 202 3.22 -12.58 -7.84
N GLY A 203 2.94 -11.34 -7.41
CA GLY A 203 3.17 -10.14 -8.19
C GLY A 203 1.98 -9.66 -9.03
N GLY A 204 2.03 -8.40 -9.45
CA GLY A 204 0.98 -7.75 -10.25
C GLY A 204 1.04 -8.10 -11.73
N GLY A 205 2.25 -8.10 -12.30
CA GLY A 205 2.51 -8.48 -13.69
C GLY A 205 2.26 -7.40 -14.72
N MET A 206 2.49 -7.77 -15.97
CA MET A 206 2.19 -6.99 -17.16
C MET A 206 0.80 -7.33 -17.69
N GLY A 207 0.15 -6.38 -18.35
CA GLY A 207 -1.13 -6.62 -19.03
C GLY A 207 -1.03 -7.69 -20.10
N ASN A 208 -1.89 -8.69 -20.04
CA ASN A 208 -1.91 -9.85 -20.94
C ASN A 208 -3.27 -10.07 -21.63
N ILE A 209 -4.14 -9.06 -21.60
CA ILE A 209 -5.43 -9.12 -22.28
C ILE A 209 -5.35 -8.29 -23.55
N SER A 210 -5.69 -8.91 -24.68
CA SER A 210 -5.74 -8.25 -25.99
C SER A 210 -7.12 -7.69 -26.28
N ARG A 211 -7.18 -6.39 -26.57
CA ARG A 211 -8.35 -5.70 -27.12
C ARG A 211 -7.96 -4.96 -28.39
N GLY A 212 -8.80 -5.02 -29.41
CA GLY A 212 -8.44 -4.46 -30.72
C GLY A 212 -7.19 -5.10 -31.35
N GLY A 213 -6.88 -6.36 -31.00
CA GLY A 213 -5.73 -7.10 -31.52
C GLY A 213 -4.38 -6.75 -30.86
N LYS A 214 -4.36 -5.93 -29.81
CA LYS A 214 -3.13 -5.51 -29.11
C LYS A 214 -3.30 -5.61 -27.59
N ILE A 215 -2.22 -5.93 -26.89
CA ILE A 215 -2.08 -5.75 -25.45
C ILE A 215 -1.68 -4.31 -25.15
N SER A 216 -1.90 -3.86 -23.91
CA SER A 216 -1.57 -2.49 -23.49
C SER A 216 -0.07 -2.18 -23.51
N GLY A 217 0.77 -3.19 -23.27
CA GLY A 217 2.22 -3.03 -23.06
C GLY A 217 2.58 -2.37 -21.72
N LEU A 218 1.59 -2.17 -20.83
CA LEU A 218 1.76 -1.52 -19.53
C LEU A 218 1.76 -2.55 -18.39
N PRO A 219 2.36 -2.22 -17.24
CA PRO A 219 2.12 -2.95 -16.00
C PRO A 219 0.63 -2.97 -15.67
N ARG A 220 0.15 -4.07 -15.09
CA ARG A 220 -1.28 -4.27 -14.85
C ARG A 220 -1.91 -3.20 -13.95
N TYR A 221 -1.18 -2.64 -12.99
CA TYR A 221 -1.68 -1.56 -12.13
C TYR A 221 -2.03 -0.26 -12.89
N LEU A 222 -1.50 -0.07 -14.11
CA LEU A 222 -1.83 1.06 -14.98
C LEU A 222 -2.96 0.75 -15.97
N GLU A 223 -3.41 -0.49 -16.06
CA GLU A 223 -4.56 -0.85 -16.88
C GLU A 223 -5.88 -0.43 -16.20
N GLY A 224 -6.92 -0.19 -16.99
CA GLY A 224 -8.25 0.12 -16.50
C GLY A 224 -8.92 -1.05 -15.76
N ALA A 225 -10.01 -0.76 -15.06
CA ALA A 225 -10.77 -1.73 -14.29
C ALA A 225 -11.29 -2.90 -15.14
N ARG A 226 -11.61 -2.63 -16.41
CA ARG A 226 -12.08 -3.63 -17.34
C ARG A 226 -11.08 -4.77 -17.57
N TYR A 227 -9.76 -4.44 -17.66
CA TYR A 227 -8.69 -5.43 -17.78
C TYR A 227 -8.52 -6.22 -16.49
N SER A 228 -8.46 -5.53 -15.38
CA SER A 228 -8.26 -6.14 -14.06
C SER A 228 -9.41 -7.06 -13.68
N SER A 229 -10.65 -6.67 -13.95
CA SER A 229 -11.83 -7.49 -13.66
C SER A 229 -11.86 -8.77 -14.48
N GLN A 230 -11.52 -8.71 -15.77
CA GLN A 230 -11.38 -9.92 -16.58
C GLN A 230 -10.30 -10.85 -16.05
N TRP A 231 -9.11 -10.30 -15.70
CA TRP A 231 -8.01 -11.09 -15.15
C TRP A 231 -8.32 -11.65 -13.75
N ALA A 232 -9.25 -11.02 -13.04
CA ALA A 232 -9.76 -11.48 -11.75
C ALA A 232 -10.92 -12.48 -11.86
N GLY A 233 -11.25 -12.97 -13.06
CA GLY A 233 -12.26 -14.00 -13.26
C GLY A 233 -13.70 -13.51 -13.23
N MET A 234 -13.94 -12.20 -13.28
CA MET A 234 -15.29 -11.67 -13.30
C MET A 234 -16.06 -12.13 -14.56
N PRO A 235 -17.39 -12.34 -14.49
CA PRO A 235 -18.22 -12.61 -15.67
C PRO A 235 -18.15 -11.49 -16.71
N TYR A 236 -18.36 -11.85 -17.97
CA TYR A 236 -18.26 -10.92 -19.10
C TYR A 236 -19.17 -9.69 -18.98
N ASP A 237 -20.38 -9.86 -18.51
CA ASP A 237 -21.37 -8.80 -18.31
C ASP A 237 -20.97 -7.80 -17.20
N VAL A 238 -20.09 -8.19 -16.26
CA VAL A 238 -19.54 -7.30 -15.24
C VAL A 238 -18.61 -6.26 -15.85
N TYR A 239 -17.77 -6.64 -16.81
CA TYR A 239 -16.76 -5.76 -17.39
C TYR A 239 -17.00 -5.38 -18.87
N ALA A 240 -18.09 -5.82 -19.46
CA ALA A 240 -18.47 -5.54 -20.85
C ALA A 240 -19.99 -5.30 -20.98
N GLY A 241 -20.54 -4.39 -20.18
CA GLY A 241 -21.96 -4.08 -20.18
C GLY A 241 -22.48 -3.54 -21.52
N ARG A 242 -21.60 -3.00 -22.36
CA ARG A 242 -21.85 -2.62 -23.76
C ARG A 242 -21.30 -3.65 -24.76
N LYS A 243 -21.05 -4.87 -24.31
CA LYS A 243 -20.53 -5.99 -25.12
C LYS A 243 -19.21 -5.69 -25.84
N GLY A 244 -18.38 -4.79 -25.29
CA GLY A 244 -17.12 -4.36 -25.90
C GLY A 244 -17.27 -3.34 -27.04
N GLU A 245 -18.48 -2.89 -27.36
CA GLU A 245 -18.72 -1.88 -28.40
C GLU A 245 -18.23 -0.49 -28.02
N ASN A 246 -18.14 -0.19 -26.71
CA ASN A 246 -17.64 1.06 -26.18
C ASN A 246 -16.75 0.80 -24.96
N ASP A 247 -15.44 0.67 -25.22
CA ASP A 247 -14.44 0.34 -24.21
C ASP A 247 -14.40 1.35 -23.05
N TYR A 248 -14.54 2.64 -23.36
CA TYR A 248 -14.54 3.72 -22.35
C TYR A 248 -15.75 3.61 -21.39
N THR A 249 -16.95 3.43 -21.93
CA THR A 249 -18.17 3.27 -21.11
C THR A 249 -18.14 1.96 -20.32
N ASP A 250 -17.64 0.88 -20.94
CA ASP A 250 -17.47 -0.40 -20.26
C ASP A 250 -16.51 -0.27 -19.09
N ASP A 251 -15.34 0.40 -19.26
CA ASP A 251 -14.37 0.58 -18.17
C ASP A 251 -14.94 1.40 -17.01
N ILE A 252 -15.63 2.50 -17.29
CA ILE A 252 -16.26 3.33 -16.24
C ILE A 252 -17.26 2.52 -15.41
N ASN A 253 -18.13 1.76 -16.06
CA ASN A 253 -19.15 0.97 -15.38
C ASN A 253 -18.56 -0.25 -14.66
N THR A 254 -17.48 -0.82 -15.18
CA THR A 254 -16.80 -1.97 -14.58
C THR A 254 -16.40 -1.70 -13.13
N ARG A 255 -15.97 -0.49 -12.79
CA ARG A 255 -15.57 -0.11 -11.43
C ARG A 255 -16.68 -0.44 -10.43
N SER A 256 -17.89 0.01 -10.70
CA SER A 256 -19.07 -0.25 -9.85
C SER A 256 -19.61 -1.68 -9.98
N ASN A 257 -19.62 -2.23 -11.20
CA ASN A 257 -20.15 -3.57 -11.44
C ASN A 257 -19.29 -4.65 -10.76
N THR A 258 -17.97 -4.49 -10.74
CA THR A 258 -17.05 -5.38 -10.02
C THR A 258 -17.34 -5.39 -8.52
N ILE A 259 -17.56 -4.20 -7.93
CA ILE A 259 -17.93 -4.06 -6.52
C ILE A 259 -19.27 -4.76 -6.24
N ASN A 260 -20.26 -4.57 -7.12
CA ASN A 260 -21.56 -5.20 -6.98
C ASN A 260 -21.49 -6.72 -7.12
N TYR A 261 -20.64 -7.23 -8.03
CA TYR A 261 -20.45 -8.68 -8.17
C TYR A 261 -19.69 -9.26 -6.95
N LEU A 262 -18.67 -8.59 -6.46
CA LEU A 262 -17.98 -8.99 -5.22
C LEU A 262 -18.98 -9.05 -4.05
N SER A 263 -19.84 -8.04 -3.89
CA SER A 263 -20.76 -7.93 -2.75
C SER A 263 -22.08 -8.69 -2.93
N GLY A 264 -22.39 -9.13 -4.14
CA GLY A 264 -23.64 -9.83 -4.45
C GLY A 264 -23.84 -11.07 -3.57
N GLY A 265 -25.04 -11.23 -3.00
CA GLY A 265 -25.35 -12.28 -2.03
C GLY A 265 -24.98 -11.96 -0.58
N SER A 266 -24.26 -10.86 -0.32
CA SER A 266 -23.97 -10.40 1.04
C SER A 266 -25.16 -9.64 1.66
N VAL A 267 -25.07 -9.35 2.95
CA VAL A 267 -26.08 -8.56 3.67
C VAL A 267 -26.21 -7.13 3.14
N TYR A 268 -25.20 -6.61 2.47
CA TYR A 268 -25.21 -5.27 1.85
C TYR A 268 -25.75 -5.27 0.43
N ASN A 269 -25.78 -6.46 -0.23
CA ASN A 269 -26.30 -6.61 -1.60
C ASN A 269 -27.06 -7.94 -1.77
N PRO A 270 -28.14 -8.17 -1.01
CA PRO A 270 -28.80 -9.49 -0.92
C PRO A 270 -29.57 -9.88 -2.19
N GLY A 271 -29.97 -8.91 -3.01
CA GLY A 271 -30.82 -9.14 -4.21
C GLY A 271 -30.03 -9.45 -5.49
N GLN A 272 -28.72 -9.48 -5.45
CA GLN A 272 -27.85 -9.73 -6.61
C GLN A 272 -27.00 -10.97 -6.38
N ALA A 273 -26.83 -11.81 -7.37
CA ALA A 273 -25.89 -12.91 -7.32
C ALA A 273 -24.43 -12.39 -7.39
N GLY A 274 -23.53 -13.01 -6.63
CA GLY A 274 -22.13 -12.64 -6.62
C GLY A 274 -21.29 -13.48 -5.68
N LEU A 275 -20.18 -12.92 -5.20
CA LEU A 275 -19.17 -13.64 -4.40
C LEU A 275 -19.38 -13.52 -2.88
N GLY A 276 -20.43 -12.85 -2.42
CA GLY A 276 -20.84 -12.79 -1.01
C GLY A 276 -19.97 -11.90 -0.12
N VAL A 277 -19.05 -11.10 -0.67
CA VAL A 277 -18.14 -10.26 0.12
C VAL A 277 -18.92 -9.10 0.76
N PRO A 278 -18.95 -8.94 2.09
CA PRO A 278 -19.76 -7.92 2.75
C PRO A 278 -19.10 -6.53 2.69
N LEU A 279 -19.05 -5.91 1.52
CA LEU A 279 -18.53 -4.57 1.33
C LEU A 279 -19.46 -3.54 1.96
N GLU A 280 -18.96 -2.79 2.92
CA GLU A 280 -19.76 -1.84 3.71
C GLU A 280 -19.91 -0.48 3.05
N MET A 281 -18.92 -0.07 2.27
CA MET A 281 -18.92 1.18 1.53
C MET A 281 -17.99 1.15 0.33
N THR A 282 -18.12 2.16 -0.51
CA THR A 282 -17.29 2.36 -1.69
C THR A 282 -16.86 3.83 -1.78
N MET A 283 -15.60 4.07 -2.15
CA MET A 283 -15.11 5.41 -2.45
C MET A 283 -14.34 5.42 -3.77
N ALA A 284 -14.62 6.36 -4.63
CA ALA A 284 -13.81 6.68 -5.80
C ALA A 284 -13.03 7.98 -5.54
N LEU A 285 -11.71 7.93 -5.69
CA LEU A 285 -10.86 9.11 -5.62
C LEU A 285 -10.55 9.61 -7.02
N HIS A 286 -10.95 10.83 -7.29
CA HIS A 286 -10.75 11.54 -8.54
C HIS A 286 -9.95 12.82 -8.32
N SER A 287 -9.54 13.45 -9.40
CA SER A 287 -9.07 14.83 -9.44
C SER A 287 -9.84 15.57 -10.53
N ASP A 288 -10.41 16.70 -10.14
CA ASP A 288 -11.28 17.52 -10.99
C ASP A 288 -10.52 18.12 -12.18
N ALA A 289 -11.26 18.56 -13.16
CA ALA A 289 -10.79 19.39 -14.28
C ALA A 289 -11.13 20.86 -13.98
N GLY A 290 -10.23 21.75 -14.32
CA GLY A 290 -10.40 23.19 -14.16
C GLY A 290 -9.13 23.85 -13.66
N CYS A 291 -8.98 25.13 -13.95
CA CYS A 291 -7.83 25.91 -13.54
C CYS A 291 -8.24 27.32 -13.15
N SER A 292 -7.52 27.89 -12.19
CA SER A 292 -7.56 29.31 -11.88
C SER A 292 -6.40 30.04 -12.59
N LYS A 293 -6.69 31.20 -13.18
CA LYS A 293 -5.66 32.06 -13.76
C LYS A 293 -4.88 32.84 -12.70
N ASP A 294 -5.48 33.00 -11.53
CA ASP A 294 -4.95 33.79 -10.42
C ASP A 294 -4.24 32.89 -9.38
N ASP A 295 -3.94 31.64 -9.74
CA ASP A 295 -3.32 30.63 -8.88
C ASP A 295 -4.09 30.36 -7.57
N GLU A 296 -5.42 30.49 -7.57
CA GLU A 296 -6.25 30.15 -6.44
C GLU A 296 -6.43 28.63 -6.32
N ILE A 297 -6.47 28.14 -5.10
CA ILE A 297 -6.76 26.73 -4.80
C ILE A 297 -8.22 26.42 -5.14
N ILE A 298 -8.45 25.40 -5.96
CA ILE A 298 -9.79 24.90 -6.30
C ILE A 298 -10.37 24.07 -5.14
N GLY A 299 -9.57 23.19 -4.54
CA GLY A 299 -9.95 22.40 -3.38
C GLY A 299 -10.84 21.20 -3.71
N SER A 300 -11.51 20.65 -2.68
CA SER A 300 -12.18 19.36 -2.74
C SER A 300 -13.69 19.46 -2.93
N LEU A 301 -14.26 18.50 -3.68
CA LEU A 301 -15.70 18.33 -3.94
C LEU A 301 -16.10 16.87 -3.68
N GLY A 302 -17.25 16.67 -3.06
CA GLY A 302 -17.87 15.33 -2.91
C GLY A 302 -19.11 15.18 -3.78
N ILE A 303 -19.22 14.03 -4.44
CA ILE A 303 -20.36 13.72 -5.31
C ILE A 303 -21.02 12.45 -4.80
N TYR A 304 -22.34 12.47 -4.72
CA TYR A 304 -23.17 11.36 -4.28
C TYR A 304 -24.49 11.32 -5.07
N THR A 305 -25.28 10.24 -4.94
CA THR A 305 -26.59 10.12 -5.57
C THR A 305 -27.62 9.63 -4.54
N THR A 306 -28.71 10.39 -4.34
CA THR A 306 -29.80 10.02 -3.44
C THR A 306 -31.08 9.62 -4.16
N ASP A 307 -31.31 10.11 -5.35
CA ASP A 307 -32.57 10.00 -6.11
C ASP A 307 -32.59 8.83 -7.14
N PHE A 308 -31.78 7.80 -6.90
CA PHE A 308 -31.75 6.58 -7.69
C PHE A 308 -32.39 5.41 -6.91
N ASN A 309 -33.09 4.50 -7.60
CA ASN A 309 -33.72 3.32 -7.02
C ASN A 309 -34.63 3.68 -5.81
N ASN A 310 -35.55 4.66 -6.00
CA ASN A 310 -36.45 5.17 -4.96
C ASN A 310 -35.75 5.59 -3.67
N GLY A 311 -34.54 6.11 -3.76
CA GLY A 311 -33.74 6.57 -2.62
C GLY A 311 -33.14 5.45 -1.76
N LYS A 312 -33.13 4.20 -2.23
CA LYS A 312 -32.66 3.04 -1.47
C LYS A 312 -31.45 2.36 -2.14
N LEU A 313 -30.57 1.84 -1.31
CA LEU A 313 -29.54 0.87 -1.67
C LEU A 313 -30.14 -0.54 -1.71
N ASN A 314 -29.39 -1.52 -2.25
CA ASN A 314 -29.91 -2.88 -2.41
C ASN A 314 -30.20 -3.59 -1.06
N SER A 315 -29.56 -3.20 0.01
CA SER A 315 -29.85 -3.66 1.38
C SER A 315 -31.14 -3.07 1.98
N GLY A 316 -31.78 -2.10 1.30
CA GLY A 316 -32.89 -1.31 1.85
C GLY A 316 -32.44 -0.06 2.63
N MET A 317 -31.13 0.11 2.86
CA MET A 317 -30.56 1.31 3.48
C MET A 317 -30.88 2.55 2.65
N ASP A 318 -31.09 3.69 3.31
CA ASP A 318 -31.33 4.96 2.65
C ASP A 318 -30.06 5.47 1.96
N ARG A 319 -30.18 5.99 0.74
CA ARG A 319 -29.06 6.57 0.00
C ARG A 319 -28.49 7.86 0.62
N TYR A 320 -29.15 8.44 1.60
CA TYR A 320 -28.56 9.50 2.43
C TYR A 320 -27.27 9.05 3.13
N ALA A 321 -27.06 7.75 3.36
CA ALA A 321 -25.77 7.22 3.85
C ALA A 321 -24.60 7.58 2.89
N SER A 322 -24.85 7.64 1.58
CA SER A 322 -23.83 8.10 0.60
C SER A 322 -23.52 9.59 0.74
N ARG A 323 -24.54 10.41 1.03
CA ARG A 323 -24.35 11.85 1.35
C ARG A 323 -23.53 12.02 2.63
N ASP A 324 -23.86 11.28 3.66
CA ASP A 324 -23.16 11.37 4.96
C ASP A 324 -21.69 10.92 4.83
N LEU A 325 -21.43 9.88 4.02
CA LEU A 325 -20.05 9.48 3.69
C LEU A 325 -19.28 10.62 3.01
N ALA A 326 -19.86 11.25 1.99
CA ALA A 326 -19.26 12.39 1.29
C ALA A 326 -18.98 13.57 2.24
N ASP A 327 -19.94 13.91 3.11
CA ASP A 327 -19.83 15.00 4.06
C ASP A 327 -18.72 14.77 5.10
N ILE A 328 -18.65 13.58 5.67
CA ILE A 328 -17.62 13.18 6.63
C ILE A 328 -16.23 13.27 6.02
N LEU A 329 -16.05 12.68 4.81
CA LEU A 329 -14.77 12.70 4.12
C LEU A 329 -14.30 14.12 3.79
N LEU A 330 -15.17 14.93 3.17
CA LEU A 330 -14.82 16.32 2.84
C LEU A 330 -14.49 17.16 4.06
N THR A 331 -15.27 17.01 5.13
CA THR A 331 -15.06 17.74 6.38
C THR A 331 -13.71 17.38 6.99
N GLN A 332 -13.37 16.08 7.00
CA GLN A 332 -12.11 15.62 7.56
C GLN A 332 -10.91 16.08 6.72
N ILE A 333 -11.00 15.98 5.38
CA ILE A 333 -9.95 16.44 4.45
C ILE A 333 -9.70 17.94 4.65
N GLN A 334 -10.76 18.76 4.63
CA GLN A 334 -10.64 20.20 4.82
C GLN A 334 -10.01 20.55 6.18
N LYS A 335 -10.50 19.93 7.26
CA LYS A 335 -10.01 20.16 8.62
C LYS A 335 -8.52 19.89 8.73
N ASP A 336 -8.07 18.75 8.26
CA ASP A 336 -6.68 18.32 8.39
C ASP A 336 -5.74 19.18 7.53
N ILE A 337 -6.13 19.51 6.30
CA ILE A 337 -5.32 20.38 5.44
C ILE A 337 -5.21 21.77 6.01
N ARG A 338 -6.32 22.39 6.42
CA ARG A 338 -6.32 23.74 6.99
C ARG A 338 -5.46 23.82 8.23
N THR A 339 -5.55 22.84 9.11
CA THR A 339 -4.80 22.86 10.37
C THR A 339 -3.31 22.57 10.15
N ASN A 340 -2.97 21.61 9.28
CA ASN A 340 -1.57 21.23 9.07
C ASN A 340 -0.77 22.23 8.24
N TYR A 341 -1.41 22.88 7.27
CA TYR A 341 -0.71 23.75 6.30
C TYR A 341 -1.08 25.21 6.40
N ASN A 342 -2.02 25.58 7.29
CA ASN A 342 -2.55 26.94 7.39
C ASN A 342 -2.99 27.52 6.04
N LEU A 343 -3.62 26.70 5.21
CA LEU A 343 -4.06 27.04 3.86
C LEU A 343 -5.57 27.24 3.82
N PRO A 344 -6.09 28.15 2.98
CA PRO A 344 -7.52 28.36 2.81
C PRO A 344 -8.14 27.25 1.93
N TRP A 345 -7.92 25.99 2.31
CA TRP A 345 -8.45 24.85 1.54
C TRP A 345 -9.97 24.91 1.49
N THR A 346 -10.53 24.85 0.31
CA THR A 346 -11.96 24.96 0.11
C THR A 346 -12.63 23.60 0.21
N ARG A 347 -13.77 23.60 0.89
CA ARG A 347 -14.77 22.56 0.78
C ARG A 347 -15.85 23.09 -0.13
N ARG A 348 -15.85 22.66 -1.39
CA ARG A 348 -16.85 23.03 -2.39
C ARG A 348 -18.22 22.44 -2.01
N SER A 349 -19.29 22.97 -2.59
CA SER A 349 -20.65 22.42 -2.37
C SER A 349 -20.71 20.97 -2.83
N MET A 350 -21.26 20.09 -2.00
CA MET A 350 -21.49 18.71 -2.36
C MET A 350 -22.53 18.61 -3.50
N TRP A 351 -22.28 17.71 -4.44
CA TRP A 351 -23.16 17.54 -5.60
C TRP A 351 -23.96 16.24 -5.51
N ASN A 352 -25.29 16.38 -5.50
CA ASN A 352 -26.18 15.26 -5.75
C ASN A 352 -26.28 15.06 -7.27
N ARG A 353 -25.50 14.14 -7.83
CA ARG A 353 -25.37 13.91 -9.28
C ARG A 353 -25.34 12.43 -9.60
N ASN A 354 -25.97 12.09 -10.72
CA ASN A 354 -26.17 10.74 -11.18
C ASN A 354 -24.98 10.23 -12.02
N TYR A 355 -23.81 10.03 -11.36
CA TYR A 355 -22.66 9.36 -11.98
C TYR A 355 -22.70 7.85 -11.76
N SER A 356 -22.03 7.07 -12.61
CA SER A 356 -22.00 5.60 -12.48
C SER A 356 -21.42 5.15 -11.14
N GLU A 357 -20.34 5.76 -10.67
CA GLU A 357 -19.66 5.41 -9.41
C GLU A 357 -20.41 5.88 -8.14
N THR A 358 -21.44 6.70 -8.26
CA THR A 358 -22.31 7.10 -7.14
C THR A 358 -23.68 6.45 -7.18
N ARG A 359 -24.16 6.08 -8.38
CA ARG A 359 -25.48 5.48 -8.62
C ARG A 359 -25.47 3.97 -8.55
N LEU A 360 -24.50 3.33 -9.25
CA LEU A 360 -24.50 1.88 -9.45
C LEU A 360 -24.10 1.06 -8.24
N PRO A 361 -23.13 1.47 -7.38
CA PRO A 361 -22.78 0.67 -6.22
C PRO A 361 -23.99 0.34 -5.34
N ALA A 362 -24.08 -0.91 -4.91
CA ALA A 362 -25.15 -1.40 -4.04
C ALA A 362 -24.97 -0.93 -2.58
N THR A 363 -23.81 -0.40 -2.23
CA THR A 363 -23.42 0.08 -0.90
C THR A 363 -23.28 1.60 -0.88
N PRO A 364 -23.22 2.25 0.30
CA PRO A 364 -22.94 3.69 0.38
C PRO A 364 -21.70 4.05 -0.43
N SER A 365 -21.81 5.03 -1.32
CA SER A 365 -20.77 5.36 -2.30
C SER A 365 -20.62 6.86 -2.52
N THR A 366 -19.40 7.31 -2.73
CA THR A 366 -19.10 8.70 -3.07
C THR A 366 -17.91 8.79 -4.02
N ILE A 367 -17.90 9.84 -4.84
CA ILE A 367 -16.69 10.34 -5.51
C ILE A 367 -16.15 11.51 -4.70
N ILE A 368 -14.86 11.50 -4.45
CA ILE A 368 -14.12 12.64 -3.92
C ILE A 368 -13.22 13.19 -5.02
N GLU A 369 -13.58 14.35 -5.53
CA GLU A 369 -12.69 15.17 -6.35
C GLU A 369 -11.75 15.91 -5.40
N LEU A 370 -10.54 15.38 -5.20
CA LEU A 370 -9.65 15.84 -4.15
C LEU A 370 -9.18 17.27 -4.38
N LEU A 371 -8.76 17.55 -5.62
CA LEU A 371 -8.22 18.82 -6.10
C LEU A 371 -8.26 18.80 -7.64
N SER A 372 -7.87 19.88 -8.30
CA SER A 372 -7.74 19.85 -9.77
C SER A 372 -6.31 19.56 -10.22
N HIS A 373 -6.12 18.43 -10.95
CA HIS A 373 -4.82 18.10 -11.55
C HIS A 373 -4.46 19.02 -12.74
N GLN A 374 -5.37 19.92 -13.11
CA GLN A 374 -5.15 20.94 -14.14
C GLN A 374 -4.79 22.31 -13.56
N ASN A 375 -4.84 22.46 -12.22
CA ASN A 375 -4.57 23.70 -11.53
C ASN A 375 -3.19 23.70 -10.86
N PHE A 376 -2.34 24.64 -11.24
CA PHE A 376 -0.96 24.67 -10.73
C PHE A 376 -0.89 24.84 -9.22
N ALA A 377 -1.73 25.71 -8.63
CA ALA A 377 -1.77 25.92 -7.18
C ALA A 377 -2.11 24.63 -6.43
N ASP A 378 -3.10 23.88 -6.92
CA ASP A 378 -3.48 22.58 -6.33
C ASP A 378 -2.35 21.57 -6.48
N MET A 379 -1.68 21.54 -7.64
CA MET A 379 -0.65 20.54 -7.96
C MET A 379 0.67 20.77 -7.23
N GLN A 380 0.99 22.00 -6.80
CA GLN A 380 2.11 22.24 -5.89
C GLN A 380 1.96 21.43 -4.59
N LEU A 381 0.74 21.35 -4.08
CA LEU A 381 0.39 20.50 -2.94
C LEU A 381 0.28 19.04 -3.36
N GLY A 382 -0.43 18.77 -4.46
CA GLY A 382 -0.73 17.42 -4.93
C GLY A 382 0.50 16.56 -5.22
N HIS A 383 1.61 17.13 -5.69
CA HIS A 383 2.87 16.42 -5.88
C HIS A 383 3.72 16.29 -4.62
N ASN A 384 3.38 17.00 -3.56
CA ASN A 384 4.13 16.92 -2.31
C ASN A 384 3.78 15.65 -1.52
N PRO A 385 4.73 14.77 -1.21
CA PRO A 385 4.44 13.51 -0.52
C PRO A 385 4.00 13.69 0.94
N ASN A 386 4.39 14.78 1.62
CA ASN A 386 3.88 15.10 2.96
C ASN A 386 2.39 15.46 2.92
N PHE A 387 1.97 16.20 1.90
CA PHE A 387 0.57 16.48 1.64
C PHE A 387 -0.22 15.20 1.34
N LYS A 388 0.35 14.29 0.55
CA LYS A 388 -0.27 12.99 0.25
C LYS A 388 -0.49 12.15 1.51
N PHE A 389 0.47 12.12 2.42
CA PHE A 389 0.31 11.47 3.73
C PHE A 389 -0.84 12.08 4.53
N THR A 390 -0.88 13.41 4.63
CA THR A 390 -1.94 14.14 5.37
C THR A 390 -3.32 13.84 4.80
N VAL A 391 -3.48 13.91 3.48
CA VAL A 391 -4.74 13.59 2.79
C VAL A 391 -5.11 12.12 2.96
N GLY A 392 -4.16 11.21 2.78
CA GLY A 392 -4.36 9.78 2.99
C GLY A 392 -4.87 9.48 4.40
N ARG A 393 -4.28 10.13 5.42
CA ARG A 393 -4.71 10.02 6.82
C ARG A 393 -6.10 10.62 7.04
N ALA A 394 -6.42 11.75 6.41
CA ALA A 394 -7.74 12.36 6.50
C ALA A 394 -8.83 11.45 5.87
N ILE A 395 -8.55 10.85 4.71
CA ILE A 395 -9.46 9.89 4.07
C ILE A 395 -9.65 8.66 4.98
N TYR A 396 -8.56 8.09 5.49
CA TYR A 396 -8.62 6.97 6.44
C TYR A 396 -9.49 7.29 7.65
N LYS A 397 -9.29 8.45 8.29
CA LYS A 397 -10.09 8.88 9.45
C LYS A 397 -11.57 9.06 9.08
N GLY A 398 -11.87 9.65 7.93
CA GLY A 398 -13.25 9.83 7.45
C GLY A 398 -13.95 8.49 7.22
N ILE A 399 -13.28 7.52 6.60
CA ILE A 399 -13.81 6.15 6.41
C ILE A 399 -14.04 5.49 7.77
N LEU A 400 -13.08 5.58 8.70
CA LEU A 400 -13.18 5.02 10.03
C LEU A 400 -14.37 5.60 10.81
N GLN A 401 -14.58 6.92 10.76
CA GLN A 401 -15.72 7.59 11.35
C GLN A 401 -17.05 7.11 10.75
N PHE A 402 -17.13 7.06 9.42
CA PHE A 402 -18.34 6.62 8.74
C PHE A 402 -18.71 5.19 9.12
N ILE A 403 -17.80 4.23 8.99
CA ILE A 403 -18.05 2.82 9.28
C ILE A 403 -18.49 2.64 10.74
N ASN A 404 -17.78 3.23 11.70
CA ASN A 404 -18.16 3.10 13.11
C ASN A 404 -19.51 3.75 13.42
N SER A 405 -19.84 4.89 12.78
CA SER A 405 -21.16 5.52 12.94
C SER A 405 -22.30 4.62 12.45
N GLN A 406 -22.11 3.88 11.34
CA GLN A 406 -23.11 2.93 10.84
C GLN A 406 -23.36 1.79 11.82
N HIS A 407 -22.36 1.43 12.64
CA HIS A 407 -22.46 0.39 13.67
C HIS A 407 -22.76 0.92 15.07
N GLY A 408 -22.95 2.22 15.24
CA GLY A 408 -23.17 2.85 16.54
C GLY A 408 -22.00 2.66 17.52
N LYS A 409 -20.77 2.64 17.01
CA LYS A 409 -19.54 2.42 17.77
C LYS A 409 -18.66 3.66 17.80
N ASP A 410 -17.92 3.81 18.89
CA ASP A 410 -16.79 4.75 18.94
C ASP A 410 -15.63 4.22 18.10
N TYR A 411 -14.85 5.15 17.52
CA TYR A 411 -13.66 4.82 16.76
C TYR A 411 -12.38 5.27 17.49
N VAL A 412 -11.29 4.58 17.20
CA VAL A 412 -9.94 4.92 17.64
C VAL A 412 -9.05 5.01 16.41
N VAL A 413 -8.34 6.12 16.27
CA VAL A 413 -7.41 6.33 15.16
C VAL A 413 -6.07 5.69 15.50
N GLN A 414 -5.42 5.05 14.52
CA GLN A 414 -4.06 4.53 14.68
C GLN A 414 -3.07 5.65 15.01
N PRO A 415 -1.97 5.37 15.77
CA PRO A 415 -0.99 6.37 16.15
C PRO A 415 -0.25 6.98 14.96
N LEU A 416 0.48 8.07 15.20
CA LEU A 416 1.53 8.57 14.32
C LEU A 416 2.79 7.69 14.43
N PRO A 417 3.70 7.72 13.44
CA PRO A 417 5.01 7.09 13.55
C PRO A 417 5.78 7.58 14.79
N VAL A 418 6.64 6.72 15.33
CA VAL A 418 7.55 7.09 16.41
C VAL A 418 8.65 8.02 15.94
N SER A 419 9.27 8.76 16.86
CA SER A 419 10.42 9.64 16.61
C SER A 419 11.59 9.31 17.54
N ASN A 420 12.71 10.01 17.36
CA ASN A 420 13.89 9.88 18.20
C ASN A 420 14.38 8.43 18.32
N PHE A 421 14.30 7.67 17.25
CA PHE A 421 14.72 6.28 17.25
C PHE A 421 16.23 6.17 17.35
N ALA A 422 16.72 5.34 18.28
CA ALA A 422 18.15 5.13 18.49
C ALA A 422 18.46 3.69 18.89
N ILE A 423 19.61 3.19 18.44
CA ILE A 423 20.18 1.91 18.83
C ILE A 423 21.46 2.17 19.63
N HIS A 424 21.59 1.52 20.78
CA HIS A 424 22.76 1.58 21.65
C HIS A 424 23.37 0.19 21.84
N PHE A 425 24.66 0.11 22.10
CA PHE A 425 25.25 -1.12 22.60
C PHE A 425 24.80 -1.36 24.05
N GLY A 426 24.20 -2.50 24.30
CA GLY A 426 23.71 -2.85 25.64
C GLY A 426 24.83 -3.17 26.63
N LYS A 427 24.55 -3.01 27.92
CA LYS A 427 25.48 -3.35 29.02
C LYS A 427 25.84 -4.84 29.07
N LYS A 428 24.93 -5.71 28.64
CA LYS A 428 25.19 -7.15 28.55
C LYS A 428 25.93 -7.48 27.25
N LYS A 429 26.78 -8.51 27.31
CA LYS A 429 27.56 -8.95 26.15
C LYS A 429 26.63 -9.32 24.98
N ASN A 430 26.93 -8.79 23.81
CA ASN A 430 26.20 -9.04 22.56
C ASN A 430 24.71 -8.68 22.64
N THR A 431 24.37 -7.59 23.31
CA THR A 431 23.02 -7.04 23.32
C THR A 431 23.00 -5.65 22.68
N LEU A 432 21.88 -5.34 22.05
CA LEU A 432 21.52 -4.00 21.61
C LEU A 432 20.33 -3.53 22.44
N GLU A 433 20.26 -2.23 22.67
CA GLU A 433 19.16 -1.55 23.32
C GLU A 433 18.60 -0.51 22.37
N LEU A 434 17.32 -0.59 22.08
CA LEU A 434 16.58 0.28 21.18
C LEU A 434 15.69 1.20 22.01
N THR A 435 15.68 2.47 21.70
CA THR A 435 14.83 3.48 22.34
C THR A 435 14.17 4.36 21.29
N TRP A 436 12.98 4.84 21.58
CA TRP A 436 12.21 5.76 20.71
C TRP A 436 11.23 6.56 21.53
N LYS A 437 10.53 7.50 20.89
CA LYS A 437 9.47 8.28 21.50
C LYS A 437 8.16 8.05 20.73
N GLY A 438 7.08 7.76 21.44
CA GLY A 438 5.74 7.75 20.86
C GLY A 438 5.22 9.19 20.68
N GLU A 439 4.58 9.46 19.55
CA GLU A 439 4.08 10.78 19.21
C GLU A 439 2.57 10.90 19.45
N ASP A 440 2.14 12.00 20.05
CA ASP A 440 0.74 12.38 20.14
C ASP A 440 0.31 13.07 18.83
N ASP A 441 -0.91 12.75 18.35
CA ASP A 441 -1.50 13.44 17.21
C ASP A 441 -2.34 14.63 17.74
N PRO A 442 -1.93 15.89 17.51
CA PRO A 442 -2.66 17.04 18.00
C PRO A 442 -4.06 17.20 17.38
N LEU A 443 -4.28 16.56 16.21
CA LEU A 443 -5.57 16.59 15.53
C LEU A 443 -6.49 15.45 15.96
N GLU A 444 -5.96 14.44 16.64
CA GLU A 444 -6.70 13.22 16.95
C GLU A 444 -6.34 12.66 18.33
N PRO A 445 -7.08 13.05 19.38
CA PRO A 445 -6.79 12.64 20.76
C PRO A 445 -6.86 11.12 20.99
N THR A 446 -7.57 10.38 20.13
CA THR A 446 -7.69 8.92 20.23
C THR A 446 -6.44 8.19 19.75
N ALA A 447 -5.58 8.85 18.96
CA ALA A 447 -4.40 8.27 18.30
C ALA A 447 -3.17 8.11 19.20
N ARG A 448 -3.35 7.99 20.52
CA ARG A 448 -2.23 7.85 21.46
C ARG A 448 -1.61 6.46 21.37
N PRO A 449 -0.26 6.36 21.27
CA PRO A 449 0.45 5.10 21.38
C PRO A 449 0.17 4.39 22.72
N ARG A 450 0.02 3.08 22.70
CA ARG A 450 -0.14 2.23 23.91
C ARG A 450 0.92 1.17 24.00
N GLU A 451 1.30 0.64 22.85
CA GLU A 451 2.28 -0.41 22.66
C GLU A 451 3.06 -0.11 21.40
N TYR A 452 4.09 -0.91 21.13
CA TYR A 452 4.94 -0.75 19.95
C TYR A 452 5.28 -2.12 19.38
N MET A 453 5.38 -2.20 18.04
CA MET A 453 5.85 -3.39 17.35
C MET A 453 7.27 -3.13 16.84
N VAL A 454 8.21 -3.98 17.22
CA VAL A 454 9.60 -3.93 16.78
C VAL A 454 9.82 -5.03 15.77
N TYR A 455 10.08 -4.65 14.53
CA TYR A 455 10.40 -5.58 13.45
C TYR A 455 11.91 -5.71 13.29
N THR A 456 12.37 -6.95 13.10
CA THR A 456 13.80 -7.27 12.97
C THR A 456 14.08 -7.88 11.60
N ARG A 457 15.18 -7.47 10.99
CA ARG A 457 15.75 -8.05 9.76
C ARG A 457 17.21 -8.39 9.98
N ILE A 458 17.66 -9.53 9.48
CA ILE A 458 19.06 -9.97 9.53
C ILE A 458 19.63 -9.97 8.12
N GLY A 459 20.72 -9.22 7.93
CA GLY A 459 21.38 -9.10 6.64
C GLY A 459 20.45 -8.59 5.54
N TYR A 460 20.44 -9.24 4.39
CA TYR A 460 19.58 -8.93 3.24
C TYR A 460 18.20 -9.63 3.28
N GLY A 461 17.84 -10.27 4.38
CA GLY A 461 16.53 -10.89 4.53
C GLY A 461 15.37 -9.88 4.57
N GLY A 462 14.16 -10.38 4.72
CA GLY A 462 12.97 -9.58 5.00
C GLY A 462 12.81 -9.30 6.49
N PHE A 463 11.91 -8.38 6.83
CA PHE A 463 11.52 -8.18 8.22
C PHE A 463 10.62 -9.32 8.70
N ASP A 464 10.80 -9.70 9.97
CA ASP A 464 9.95 -10.67 10.67
C ASP A 464 8.53 -10.13 10.94
N ASN A 465 7.72 -10.91 11.67
CA ASN A 465 6.35 -10.52 12.04
C ASN A 465 6.29 -9.56 13.25
N GLY A 466 7.44 -9.10 13.74
CA GLY A 466 7.57 -8.15 14.84
C GLY A 466 7.40 -8.76 16.23
N THR A 467 7.92 -8.01 17.21
CA THR A 467 7.78 -8.29 18.64
C THR A 467 7.04 -7.13 19.29
N LEU A 468 5.89 -7.43 19.91
CA LEU A 468 5.08 -6.43 20.62
C LEU A 468 5.71 -6.11 21.99
N VAL A 469 5.90 -4.82 22.28
CA VAL A 469 6.42 -4.32 23.55
C VAL A 469 5.56 -3.19 24.09
N SER A 470 5.44 -3.12 25.43
CA SER A 470 4.57 -2.13 26.10
C SER A 470 5.25 -0.80 26.43
N LYS A 471 6.56 -0.72 26.25
CA LYS A 471 7.36 0.48 26.55
C LYS A 471 8.13 0.91 25.32
N PRO A 472 8.51 2.20 25.19
CA PRO A 472 9.36 2.68 24.09
C PRO A 472 10.82 2.26 24.26
N TYR A 473 11.03 0.98 24.48
CA TYR A 473 12.32 0.35 24.75
C TYR A 473 12.26 -1.13 24.37
N TYR A 474 13.35 -1.61 23.73
CA TYR A 474 13.53 -3.02 23.43
C TYR A 474 15.00 -3.43 23.60
N SER A 475 15.26 -4.56 24.24
CA SER A 475 16.62 -5.12 24.35
C SER A 475 16.65 -6.49 23.67
N VAL A 476 17.62 -6.65 22.79
CA VAL A 476 17.74 -7.87 21.97
C VAL A 476 19.19 -8.39 21.99
N LYS A 477 19.34 -9.70 22.08
CA LYS A 477 20.61 -10.39 21.92
C LYS A 477 20.92 -10.56 20.44
N VAL A 478 22.13 -10.22 20.01
CA VAL A 478 22.59 -10.31 18.61
C VAL A 478 23.77 -11.25 18.48
N GLU A 479 23.92 -11.84 17.32
CA GLU A 479 25.05 -12.68 16.96
C GLU A 479 26.16 -11.81 16.35
N PRO A 480 27.38 -11.81 16.90
CA PRO A 480 28.50 -11.08 16.30
C PRO A 480 28.82 -11.56 14.88
N GLY A 481 28.99 -10.61 13.99
CA GLY A 481 29.27 -10.88 12.58
C GLY A 481 28.07 -10.69 11.64
N LEU A 482 26.87 -10.51 12.19
CA LEU A 482 25.64 -10.25 11.43
C LEU A 482 25.20 -8.79 11.60
N VAL A 483 24.70 -8.18 10.53
CA VAL A 483 24.04 -6.87 10.58
C VAL A 483 22.56 -7.11 10.91
N TYR A 484 22.06 -6.41 11.92
CA TYR A 484 20.65 -6.38 12.31
C TYR A 484 20.07 -5.03 11.93
N SER A 485 18.88 -5.05 11.36
CA SER A 485 18.10 -3.83 11.07
C SER A 485 16.77 -3.89 11.80
N PHE A 486 16.33 -2.73 12.26
CA PHE A 486 15.09 -2.59 13.03
C PHE A 486 14.26 -1.44 12.50
N LYS A 487 12.94 -1.60 12.52
CA LYS A 487 11.97 -0.52 12.39
C LYS A 487 10.91 -0.69 13.48
N VAL A 488 10.33 0.41 13.90
CA VAL A 488 9.36 0.43 15.00
C VAL A 488 8.07 1.08 14.52
N THR A 489 6.94 0.52 14.91
CA THR A 489 5.62 1.13 14.75
C THR A 489 4.99 1.34 16.12
N ALA A 490 4.13 2.34 16.23
CA ALA A 490 3.29 2.56 17.41
C ALA A 490 1.94 1.86 17.22
N VAL A 491 1.40 1.28 18.28
CA VAL A 491 0.19 0.47 18.26
C VAL A 491 -0.80 0.97 19.31
N ASN A 492 -2.08 0.98 18.96
CA ASN A 492 -3.21 1.15 19.86
C ASN A 492 -4.41 0.32 19.40
N ARG A 493 -5.58 0.47 20.02
CA ARG A 493 -6.80 -0.24 19.61
C ARG A 493 -7.30 0.10 18.20
N GLY A 494 -6.87 1.21 17.64
CA GLY A 494 -7.19 1.66 16.27
C GLY A 494 -6.27 1.09 15.20
N GLY A 495 -5.22 0.38 15.61
CA GLY A 495 -4.30 -0.27 14.68
C GLY A 495 -2.85 0.16 14.86
N GLU A 496 -2.08 -0.01 13.81
CA GLU A 496 -0.63 0.17 13.75
C GLU A 496 -0.27 1.39 12.90
N SER A 497 0.69 2.20 13.36
CA SER A 497 1.20 3.36 12.63
C SER A 497 2.01 2.96 11.40
N PHE A 498 2.34 3.93 10.55
CA PHE A 498 3.47 3.79 9.64
C PHE A 498 4.76 3.57 10.43
N PRO A 499 5.76 2.88 9.85
CA PRO A 499 7.02 2.61 10.55
C PRO A 499 7.89 3.87 10.71
N SER A 500 8.82 3.78 11.68
CA SER A 500 10.00 4.65 11.75
C SER A 500 10.91 4.45 10.53
N GLU A 501 11.97 5.25 10.44
CA GLU A 501 13.13 4.91 9.65
C GLU A 501 13.69 3.54 10.07
N ILE A 502 14.50 2.92 9.18
CA ILE A 502 15.17 1.65 9.43
C ILE A 502 16.57 1.92 9.94
N LEU A 503 16.82 1.61 11.21
CA LEU A 503 18.12 1.70 11.81
C LEU A 503 18.81 0.33 11.83
N SER A 504 20.13 0.34 11.72
CA SER A 504 20.95 -0.87 11.68
C SER A 504 22.05 -0.85 12.71
N ALA A 505 22.49 -2.04 13.10
CA ALA A 505 23.62 -2.23 14.01
C ALA A 505 24.40 -3.50 13.68
N TYR A 506 25.67 -3.49 14.04
CA TYR A 506 26.58 -4.59 13.82
C TYR A 506 27.57 -4.72 14.97
N LYS A 507 27.74 -5.93 15.45
CA LYS A 507 28.78 -6.28 16.43
C LYS A 507 29.89 -7.05 15.75
N ALA A 508 31.08 -6.47 15.64
CA ALA A 508 32.23 -7.15 15.09
C ALA A 508 32.66 -8.33 15.98
N LYS A 509 33.13 -9.43 15.41
CA LYS A 509 33.70 -10.56 16.17
C LYS A 509 34.96 -10.18 16.91
N ARG A 510 35.74 -9.25 16.33
CA ARG A 510 36.93 -8.64 16.92
C ARG A 510 36.80 -7.12 16.77
N GLU A 511 36.24 -6.49 17.77
CA GLU A 511 36.01 -5.04 17.79
C GLU A 511 37.31 -4.28 18.07
N ARG A 512 37.63 -3.32 17.20
CA ARG A 512 38.68 -2.33 17.43
C ARG A 512 38.07 -1.04 17.98
N GLU A 513 37.07 -0.50 17.28
CA GLU A 513 36.40 0.75 17.61
C GLU A 513 34.95 0.68 17.25
N ARG A 514 34.15 1.66 17.70
CA ARG A 514 32.72 1.81 17.46
C ARG A 514 32.45 3.02 16.60
N ILE A 515 31.53 2.86 15.67
CA ILE A 515 31.07 3.91 14.76
C ILE A 515 29.60 4.20 15.08
N LEU A 516 29.26 5.49 15.10
CA LEU A 516 27.85 5.93 15.08
C LEU A 516 27.47 6.32 13.65
N ILE A 517 26.37 5.76 13.15
CA ILE A 517 25.72 6.23 11.93
C ILE A 517 24.52 7.08 12.35
N ILE A 518 24.49 8.34 11.93
CA ILE A 518 23.34 9.23 12.12
C ILE A 518 22.55 9.26 10.81
N ASN A 519 21.28 8.87 10.88
CA ASN A 519 20.38 8.97 9.76
C ASN A 519 19.72 10.36 9.78
N GLY A 520 20.20 11.28 8.96
CA GLY A 520 19.59 12.59 8.72
C GLY A 520 18.98 12.68 7.32
N PHE A 521 18.82 11.55 6.63
CA PHE A 521 18.02 11.44 5.42
C PHE A 521 16.74 10.66 5.75
N ASP A 522 15.84 11.31 6.43
CA ASP A 522 14.61 10.71 6.97
C ASP A 522 13.33 11.43 6.53
N ARG A 523 13.44 12.42 5.62
CA ARG A 523 12.29 13.17 5.11
C ARG A 523 12.01 12.89 3.65
N ILE A 524 10.80 13.27 3.26
CA ILE A 524 10.30 13.20 1.89
C ILE A 524 9.99 14.62 1.40
N SER A 525 10.10 14.85 0.10
CA SER A 525 9.91 16.18 -0.49
C SER A 525 9.34 16.10 -1.91
N GLY A 526 8.66 17.17 -2.32
CA GLY A 526 8.13 17.32 -3.67
C GLY A 526 9.20 17.58 -4.73
N PRO A 527 8.82 17.53 -6.01
CA PRO A 527 9.73 17.86 -7.13
C PRO A 527 10.07 19.34 -7.17
N ALA A 528 11.10 19.68 -7.96
CA ALA A 528 11.46 21.09 -8.22
C ALA A 528 10.28 21.85 -8.85
N VAL A 529 9.99 23.03 -8.30
CA VAL A 529 8.88 23.88 -8.72
C VAL A 529 9.42 25.12 -9.42
N ILE A 530 8.94 25.38 -10.65
CA ILE A 530 9.11 26.64 -11.34
C ILE A 530 7.89 27.51 -11.04
N ASN A 531 8.10 28.66 -10.41
CA ASN A 531 7.04 29.58 -10.03
C ASN A 531 7.53 31.03 -10.21
N THR A 532 7.44 31.54 -11.46
CA THR A 532 7.80 32.90 -11.82
C THR A 532 6.58 33.63 -12.41
N PRO A 533 6.61 34.95 -12.61
CA PRO A 533 5.47 35.67 -13.20
C PRO A 533 4.98 35.12 -14.56
N ASP A 534 5.86 34.55 -15.36
CA ASP A 534 5.58 34.07 -16.73
C ASP A 534 5.61 32.55 -16.85
N LYS A 535 6.16 31.82 -15.89
CA LYS A 535 6.31 30.36 -15.96
C LYS A 535 5.79 29.66 -14.71
N ALA A 536 5.15 28.51 -14.90
CA ALA A 536 4.69 27.66 -13.83
C ALA A 536 4.83 26.18 -14.19
N GLY A 537 5.21 25.35 -13.23
CA GLY A 537 5.27 23.91 -13.42
C GLY A 537 6.33 23.21 -12.59
N PHE A 538 6.68 21.99 -13.02
CA PHE A 538 7.58 21.09 -12.33
C PHE A 538 8.73 20.66 -13.24
N ASP A 539 9.95 20.81 -12.76
CA ASP A 539 11.17 20.44 -13.47
C ASP A 539 11.74 19.12 -12.90
N LEU A 540 11.28 18.00 -13.48
CA LEU A 540 11.71 16.67 -13.03
C LEU A 540 13.16 16.34 -13.40
N GLU A 541 13.76 17.05 -14.39
CA GLU A 541 15.17 16.87 -14.74
C GLU A 541 16.08 17.51 -13.69
N GLN A 542 15.66 18.66 -13.16
CA GLN A 542 16.37 19.29 -12.05
C GLN A 542 16.25 18.48 -10.77
N ASP A 543 15.03 18.08 -10.39
CA ASP A 543 14.77 17.29 -9.19
C ASP A 543 13.37 16.64 -9.26
N PRO A 544 13.27 15.30 -9.34
CA PRO A 544 11.99 14.61 -9.35
C PRO A 544 11.33 14.54 -7.95
N GLY A 545 11.99 15.07 -6.91
CA GLY A 545 11.58 14.96 -5.53
C GLY A 545 12.09 13.69 -4.85
N VAL A 546 11.76 13.57 -3.57
CA VAL A 546 12.08 12.41 -2.72
C VAL A 546 10.76 11.84 -2.19
N PRO A 547 10.07 11.01 -2.96
CA PRO A 547 8.80 10.41 -2.55
C PRO A 547 8.98 9.36 -1.44
N TYR A 548 7.89 8.96 -0.78
CA TYR A 548 7.87 7.84 0.15
C TYR A 548 8.06 6.52 -0.61
N LEU A 549 9.17 5.85 -0.37
CA LEU A 549 9.64 4.63 -1.04
C LEU A 549 9.87 4.81 -2.54
N SER A 550 8.83 5.07 -3.32
CA SER A 550 8.89 5.36 -4.77
C SER A 550 7.68 6.19 -5.21
N ASN A 551 7.79 6.81 -6.39
CA ASN A 551 6.68 7.52 -7.02
C ASN A 551 6.31 6.85 -8.35
N ILE A 552 5.02 6.56 -8.52
CA ILE A 552 4.44 5.96 -9.72
C ILE A 552 3.53 6.94 -10.49
N SER A 553 3.42 8.20 -10.03
CA SER A 553 2.43 9.15 -10.56
C SER A 553 2.91 9.97 -11.75
N PHE A 554 4.19 9.95 -12.10
CA PHE A 554 4.70 10.74 -13.22
C PHE A 554 4.48 10.01 -14.55
N CYS A 555 3.81 10.69 -15.50
CA CYS A 555 3.64 10.20 -16.85
C CYS A 555 4.78 10.65 -17.79
N GLY A 556 5.40 11.80 -17.51
CA GLY A 556 6.49 12.35 -18.31
C GLY A 556 6.89 13.76 -17.88
N ALA A 557 7.97 14.29 -18.44
CA ALA A 557 8.44 15.64 -18.18
C ALA A 557 7.45 16.69 -18.70
N GLN A 558 7.36 17.81 -18.00
CA GLN A 558 6.59 18.96 -18.44
C GLN A 558 7.33 19.71 -19.57
N SER A 559 6.61 20.07 -20.63
CA SER A 559 7.13 20.83 -21.77
C SER A 559 6.53 22.23 -21.90
N GLY A 560 5.32 22.45 -21.40
CA GLY A 560 4.60 23.72 -21.45
C GLY A 560 4.60 24.44 -20.11
N PHE A 561 5.36 25.52 -19.98
CA PHE A 561 5.51 26.28 -18.71
C PHE A 561 4.86 27.66 -18.73
N ASN A 562 4.34 28.12 -19.87
CA ASN A 562 3.81 29.49 -20.01
C ASN A 562 2.50 29.67 -19.25
N ARG A 563 2.49 30.51 -18.20
CA ARG A 563 1.29 30.81 -17.38
C ARG A 563 0.12 31.33 -18.18
N SER A 564 0.34 32.10 -19.23
CA SER A 564 -0.73 32.65 -20.07
C SER A 564 -1.51 31.56 -20.83
N GLN A 565 -1.00 30.33 -20.83
CA GLN A 565 -1.62 29.17 -21.48
C GLN A 565 -2.47 28.33 -20.50
N ALA A 566 -2.74 28.85 -19.31
CA ALA A 566 -3.63 28.20 -18.34
C ALA A 566 -5.04 27.99 -18.94
N GLY A 567 -5.58 26.79 -18.76
CA GLY A 567 -6.90 26.39 -19.26
C GLY A 567 -7.01 26.11 -20.74
N LYS A 568 -5.90 26.16 -21.49
CA LYS A 568 -5.84 25.68 -22.88
C LYS A 568 -5.55 24.18 -22.92
N GLU A 569 -5.89 23.55 -24.03
CA GLU A 569 -5.65 22.11 -24.24
C GLU A 569 -4.53 21.89 -25.26
N GLY A 570 -3.89 20.72 -25.20
CA GLY A 570 -2.91 20.24 -26.18
C GLY A 570 -1.49 20.75 -25.97
N GLU A 571 -0.67 20.52 -26.98
CA GLU A 571 0.74 20.92 -26.96
C GLU A 571 0.86 22.45 -26.84
N GLY A 572 1.75 22.88 -25.92
CA GLY A 572 1.92 24.30 -25.61
C GLY A 572 0.94 24.85 -24.54
N SER A 573 -0.01 24.04 -24.04
CA SER A 573 -0.79 24.40 -22.85
C SER A 573 0.08 24.45 -21.61
N LEU A 574 -0.31 25.22 -20.60
CA LEU A 574 0.38 25.21 -19.31
C LEU A 574 0.39 23.80 -18.71
N GLY A 575 1.55 23.31 -18.36
CA GLY A 575 1.72 22.01 -17.73
C GLY A 575 1.74 20.83 -18.70
N HIS A 576 1.56 21.03 -19.99
CA HIS A 576 1.59 19.93 -20.96
C HIS A 576 2.82 19.03 -20.78
N SER A 577 2.62 17.71 -20.73
CA SER A 577 3.66 16.74 -20.34
C SER A 577 3.73 15.56 -21.28
N GLY A 578 4.91 14.93 -21.30
CA GLY A 578 5.21 13.72 -22.06
C GLY A 578 4.52 12.46 -21.51
N ARG A 579 4.98 11.31 -21.98
CA ARG A 579 4.50 9.99 -21.56
C ARG A 579 5.63 8.97 -21.33
N GLU A 580 6.85 9.42 -21.38
CA GLU A 580 8.06 8.59 -21.32
C GLU A 580 8.28 7.93 -19.94
N LEU A 581 7.60 8.41 -18.90
CA LEU A 581 7.67 7.86 -17.54
C LEU A 581 6.50 6.94 -17.20
N GLU A 582 5.55 6.73 -18.11
CA GLU A 582 4.41 5.81 -17.86
C GLU A 582 4.91 4.39 -17.50
N GLY A 583 4.53 3.89 -16.33
CA GLY A 583 4.97 2.60 -15.81
C GLY A 583 6.38 2.56 -15.24
N MET A 584 7.03 3.70 -15.07
CA MET A 584 8.30 3.79 -14.35
C MET A 584 8.07 4.14 -12.89
N GLU A 585 8.87 3.55 -12.01
CA GLU A 585 8.96 3.94 -10.62
C GLU A 585 10.15 4.88 -10.45
N ILE A 586 9.88 6.08 -9.92
CA ILE A 586 10.94 7.01 -9.53
C ILE A 586 11.34 6.70 -8.11
N ALA A 587 12.62 6.36 -7.90
CA ALA A 587 13.14 6.02 -6.59
C ALA A 587 12.97 7.19 -5.60
N GLY A 588 12.58 6.84 -4.37
CA GLY A 588 12.40 7.78 -3.27
C GLY A 588 13.22 7.41 -2.05
N ASN A 589 12.80 7.89 -0.89
CA ASN A 589 13.43 7.55 0.37
C ASN A 589 12.95 6.18 0.85
N THR A 590 13.86 5.21 0.89
CA THR A 590 13.61 3.87 1.44
C THR A 590 13.79 3.81 2.95
N PHE A 591 14.31 4.87 3.56
CA PHE A 591 14.63 4.98 5.00
C PHE A 591 15.62 3.92 5.51
N ASP A 592 16.39 3.27 4.63
CA ASP A 592 17.22 2.10 4.91
C ASP A 592 18.72 2.34 4.65
N TYR A 593 19.15 3.59 4.63
CA TYR A 593 20.54 3.98 4.33
C TYR A 593 21.55 3.56 5.43
N PRO A 594 21.18 3.54 6.73
CA PRO A 594 22.08 3.00 7.75
C PRO A 594 22.49 1.55 7.52
N PHE A 595 21.65 0.73 6.86
CA PHE A 595 22.03 -0.62 6.44
C PHE A 595 23.09 -0.60 5.34
N ILE A 596 22.95 0.25 4.34
CA ILE A 596 23.88 0.34 3.20
C ILE A 596 25.28 0.76 3.68
N HIS A 597 25.37 1.84 4.48
CA HIS A 597 26.63 2.29 5.10
C HIS A 597 27.19 1.22 6.05
N GLY A 598 26.33 0.63 6.86
CA GLY A 598 26.68 -0.44 7.80
C GLY A 598 27.26 -1.68 7.14
N LYS A 599 26.81 -2.04 5.92
CA LYS A 599 27.39 -3.14 5.14
C LYS A 599 28.84 -2.86 4.73
N ALA A 600 29.17 -1.62 4.39
CA ALA A 600 30.54 -1.22 4.10
C ALA A 600 31.43 -1.32 5.36
N ILE A 601 30.92 -0.90 6.52
CA ILE A 601 31.61 -1.04 7.82
C ILE A 601 31.81 -2.53 8.17
N GLN A 602 30.79 -3.37 7.99
CA GLN A 602 30.89 -4.82 8.18
C GLN A 602 31.99 -5.42 7.32
N ALA A 603 32.11 -5.00 6.06
CA ALA A 603 33.11 -5.52 5.12
C ALA A 603 34.54 -5.20 5.59
N ALA A 604 34.78 -4.08 6.29
CA ALA A 604 36.06 -3.75 6.93
C ALA A 604 36.41 -4.69 8.11
N GLY A 605 35.44 -5.33 8.74
CA GLY A 605 35.57 -6.44 9.68
C GLY A 605 36.15 -6.08 11.08
N LYS A 606 36.47 -4.81 11.33
CA LYS A 606 37.16 -4.37 12.55
C LYS A 606 36.33 -3.44 13.43
N TYR A 607 35.24 -2.90 12.90
CA TYR A 607 34.46 -1.86 13.56
C TYR A 607 33.06 -2.41 13.85
N SER A 608 32.56 -2.13 15.05
CA SER A 608 31.14 -2.28 15.36
C SER A 608 30.42 -0.96 15.08
N PHE A 609 29.15 -1.00 14.75
CA PHE A 609 28.36 0.24 14.62
C PHE A 609 26.97 0.09 15.22
N VAL A 610 26.40 1.21 15.59
CA VAL A 610 25.00 1.44 15.87
C VAL A 610 24.53 2.64 15.06
N SER A 611 23.22 2.83 14.93
CA SER A 611 22.67 3.99 14.26
C SER A 611 21.56 4.65 15.07
N CYS A 612 21.28 5.92 14.77
CA CYS A 612 20.20 6.70 15.36
C CYS A 612 19.64 7.70 14.36
N SER A 613 18.44 8.24 14.63
CA SER A 613 17.94 9.42 13.95
C SER A 613 18.74 10.66 14.34
N ASP A 614 18.73 11.70 13.54
CA ASP A 614 19.38 12.97 13.87
C ASP A 614 18.67 13.69 15.03
N GLU A 615 17.34 13.58 15.17
CA GLU A 615 16.62 14.10 16.32
C GLU A 615 17.06 13.46 17.64
N ALA A 616 17.48 12.21 17.63
CA ALA A 616 18.00 11.56 18.83
C ALA A 616 19.32 12.20 19.30
N VAL A 617 20.14 12.69 18.37
CA VAL A 617 21.36 13.46 18.68
C VAL A 617 20.99 14.87 19.12
N GLU A 618 20.12 15.56 18.39
CA GLU A 618 19.68 16.92 18.71
C GLU A 618 19.04 17.04 20.10
N ASN A 619 18.30 16.00 20.51
CA ASN A 619 17.61 15.92 21.80
C ASN A 619 18.49 15.29 22.91
N GLY A 620 19.78 15.02 22.65
CA GLY A 620 20.73 14.53 23.64
C GLY A 620 20.49 13.07 24.11
N ILE A 621 19.74 12.28 23.33
CA ILE A 621 19.54 10.85 23.59
C ILE A 621 20.80 10.07 23.21
N VAL A 622 21.48 10.52 22.17
CA VAL A 622 22.77 9.99 21.71
C VAL A 622 23.81 11.09 21.78
N THR A 623 24.95 10.78 22.38
CA THR A 623 26.09 11.69 22.56
C THR A 623 27.20 11.34 21.57
N LEU A 624 27.64 12.31 20.76
CA LEU A 624 28.64 12.10 19.71
C LEU A 624 30.01 11.68 20.29
N GLU A 625 30.39 12.26 21.43
CA GLU A 625 31.66 12.03 22.13
C GLU A 625 31.86 10.58 22.62
N ASP A 626 30.78 9.80 22.67
CA ASP A 626 30.84 8.35 22.98
C ASP A 626 31.42 7.52 21.83
N TYR A 627 31.61 8.12 20.66
CA TYR A 627 32.04 7.44 19.44
C TYR A 627 33.22 8.11 18.78
N PRO A 628 34.34 7.39 18.57
CA PRO A 628 35.53 7.97 17.92
C PRO A 628 35.32 8.27 16.42
N ILE A 629 34.29 7.70 15.81
CA ILE A 629 33.95 7.89 14.39
C ILE A 629 32.45 8.09 14.28
N VAL A 630 32.05 9.14 13.57
CA VAL A 630 30.64 9.45 13.26
C VAL A 630 30.46 9.54 11.75
N ASP A 631 29.44 8.84 11.24
CA ASP A 631 28.99 8.86 9.85
C ASP A 631 27.61 9.52 9.80
N TYR A 632 27.52 10.75 9.30
CA TYR A 632 26.27 11.50 9.22
C TYR A 632 25.74 11.50 7.78
N ILE A 633 24.62 10.77 7.59
CA ILE A 633 23.97 10.61 6.29
C ILE A 633 23.00 11.76 6.09
N LEU A 634 23.23 12.60 5.09
CA LEU A 634 22.30 13.65 4.64
C LEU A 634 21.60 13.29 3.32
N GLY A 635 22.20 12.41 2.51
CA GLY A 635 21.62 11.88 1.29
C GLY A 635 21.05 12.96 0.36
N LEU A 636 19.78 12.83 0.00
CA LEU A 636 19.00 13.80 -0.78
C LEU A 636 18.07 14.64 0.10
N GLU A 637 18.36 14.74 1.39
CA GLU A 637 17.60 15.58 2.31
C GLU A 637 17.58 17.03 1.84
N LYS A 638 16.42 17.65 1.86
CA LYS A 638 16.25 19.07 1.49
C LYS A 638 15.14 19.72 2.29
N GLU A 639 15.19 21.04 2.34
CA GLU A 639 14.11 21.85 2.90
C GLU A 639 12.86 21.71 2.01
N ASP A 640 11.71 21.50 2.65
CA ASP A 640 10.42 21.44 1.97
C ASP A 640 9.56 22.65 2.41
N PRO A 641 9.30 23.64 1.52
CA PRO A 641 8.54 24.83 1.87
C PRO A 641 7.07 24.54 2.16
N ILE A 642 6.56 23.36 1.78
CA ILE A 642 5.17 22.94 2.00
C ILE A 642 5.05 22.06 3.26
N ALA A 643 6.16 21.63 3.86
CA ALA A 643 6.11 20.83 5.07
C ALA A 643 5.41 21.57 6.21
N LYS A 644 4.68 20.82 7.05
CA LYS A 644 3.98 21.32 8.24
C LYS A 644 4.89 22.07 9.21
N ALA A 645 6.14 21.63 9.32
CA ALA A 645 7.19 22.26 10.10
C ALA A 645 8.36 22.61 9.17
N TYR A 646 8.98 23.76 9.44
CA TYR A 646 10.19 24.12 8.73
C TYR A 646 11.36 23.28 9.23
N TYR A 647 11.99 22.58 8.32
CA TYR A 647 13.19 21.77 8.59
C TYR A 647 14.38 22.37 7.87
N LYS A 648 15.50 22.42 8.54
CA LYS A 648 16.80 22.62 7.88
C LYS A 648 17.49 21.29 7.73
N THR A 649 17.98 21.00 6.54
CA THR A 649 18.79 19.80 6.26
C THR A 649 19.95 19.66 7.23
N PHE A 650 20.61 20.74 7.56
CA PHE A 650 21.66 20.80 8.57
C PHE A 650 21.29 21.83 9.64
N SER A 651 20.59 21.40 10.65
CA SER A 651 20.01 22.25 11.69
C SER A 651 21.07 22.96 12.53
N SER A 652 20.69 24.11 13.12
CA SER A 652 21.59 24.85 14.01
C SER A 652 22.01 24.05 15.25
N PRO A 653 21.15 23.24 15.90
CA PRO A 653 21.59 22.32 16.94
C PRO A 653 22.66 21.33 16.46
N MET A 654 22.44 20.67 15.32
CA MET A 654 23.37 19.71 14.76
C MET A 654 24.71 20.35 14.40
N GLN A 655 24.70 21.57 13.80
CA GLN A 655 25.92 22.33 13.51
C GLN A 655 26.76 22.55 14.77
N ARG A 656 26.13 22.96 15.89
CA ARG A 656 26.86 23.15 17.17
C ARG A 656 27.43 21.85 17.72
N LEU A 657 26.63 20.77 17.71
CA LEU A 657 27.09 19.47 18.23
C LEU A 657 28.25 18.91 17.42
N ILE A 658 28.22 18.97 16.10
CA ILE A 658 29.31 18.52 15.23
C ILE A 658 30.53 19.42 15.38
N THR A 659 30.38 20.75 15.52
CA THR A 659 31.47 21.66 15.77
C THR A 659 32.18 21.31 17.09
N SER A 660 31.41 21.09 18.16
CA SER A 660 31.96 20.65 19.47
C SER A 660 32.73 19.33 19.36
N TYR A 661 32.10 18.35 18.71
CA TYR A 661 32.70 17.03 18.48
C TYR A 661 34.05 17.12 17.72
N CYS A 662 34.12 17.91 16.65
CA CYS A 662 35.35 18.10 15.87
C CYS A 662 36.44 18.88 16.63
N GLN A 663 36.08 19.68 17.63
CA GLN A 663 37.03 20.45 18.46
C GLN A 663 37.54 19.64 19.66
N SER A 664 36.80 18.63 20.10
CA SER A 664 37.16 17.78 21.24
C SER A 664 38.08 16.61 20.87
N GLY A 665 38.17 16.25 19.62
CA GLY A 665 39.01 15.15 19.09
C GLY A 665 40.15 15.64 18.26
#